data_0297293b5e036d9a6b1dceff0c01d2b5
#
_entry.id   0297293b5e036d9a6b1dceff0c01d2b5
#
_cell.length_a   1.000
_cell.length_b   1.000
_cell.length_c   1.000
_cell.angle_alpha   90.00
_cell.angle_beta   90.00
_cell.angle_gamma   90.00
#
_symmetry.space_group_name_H-M   'P 1'
#
loop_
_entity.id
_entity.type
_entity.pdbx_description
1 polymer ?
#
loop_
_entity_poly.entity_id
_entity_poly.type
_entity_poly.pdbx_seq_one_letter_code
_entity_poly.pdbx_strand_id
1 'polypeptide(L)'
;MSVGQSSAAIPNSPTIGTATALTGTTATVEYTAAVLGATATSFTATSNPGSLTGTGSSPITVSGLDGETNYTFTVYATNANGNSTQSGSSNQITTPTANLTVDYLVVAGGGGAGFAPNGGGTGGGGAGGLRSTVTATGGGGSLESALSLALNTSYTVIVGAGGNLGNSSLRPSSGSNSVFSTITSNGGGASVNSSGINAVSGGSGGGGSYQSNGGAGTANQGFAGGNGNPGGSPYGGAGGGGAGAASASVGNSQSGSNGGVGVAVSISGSSIYYAGGGGGGSASGGSATSGGNGGGGAGSSAGTGTSGTANTGGGGGGAESSNGGAGGSGIVIARYSGTTQKATGGTVTTSGGNTIHTFLSSGTFYTGTPTAKATGGIINTDGTYLYHTFRSSGTFTPTQSLTADILVIAGGGGGGTAGGGAGGFRVLTSQSMTNSVSYTTTIGAGGPTYGQLGSPNIRRGGDSSISGSGFSTISSTGGGGGAAYEAGESGASGGSGGGGRQSSGAGSGNAGGYTPSEGNNGGPGSGWSGSGGGGATQPGTSGTGNNSSNTGGNGGDGSSSYSSWGVVTGTGQNIDGTHWYAGGGGGGGLVKGLGGKGGGADADIGPTNSAQSAGSANTGGGGGGGFVVGSGGGGSGLIIIRYAV
;
A
#
# COMPACT_ATOMS: atom_id res chain seq x y z
N MET A 1 -13.52 84.12 -9.09
CA MET A 1 -13.33 82.94 -9.96
C MET A 1 -13.30 81.71 -9.08
N SER A 2 -14.37 80.95 -9.12
CA SER A 2 -14.43 79.67 -8.41
C SER A 2 -13.62 78.67 -9.18
N VAL A 3 -12.52 78.19 -8.61
CA VAL A 3 -11.77 77.04 -9.12
C VAL A 3 -12.65 75.81 -8.88
N GLY A 4 -13.32 75.36 -9.92
CA GLY A 4 -14.07 74.11 -9.85
C GLY A 4 -13.12 72.97 -9.48
N GLN A 5 -13.35 72.36 -8.33
CA GLN A 5 -12.74 71.06 -8.02
C GLN A 5 -13.14 70.05 -9.14
N SER A 6 -12.16 69.69 -9.95
CA SER A 6 -12.30 68.54 -10.84
C SER A 6 -12.68 67.33 -9.99
N SER A 7 -13.94 66.90 -10.04
CA SER A 7 -14.34 65.65 -9.42
C SER A 7 -13.48 64.54 -10.00
N ALA A 8 -12.82 63.75 -9.13
CA ALA A 8 -12.00 62.63 -9.51
C ALA A 8 -12.85 61.63 -10.31
N ALA A 9 -12.72 61.65 -11.64
CA ALA A 9 -13.56 60.84 -12.53
C ALA A 9 -13.04 59.38 -12.60
N ILE A 10 -13.94 58.45 -12.42
CA ILE A 10 -13.70 57.01 -12.70
C ILE A 10 -13.82 56.75 -14.20
N PRO A 11 -13.24 55.65 -14.74
CA PRO A 11 -13.41 55.28 -16.13
C PRO A 11 -14.88 54.94 -16.47
N ASN A 12 -15.25 55.05 -17.74
CA ASN A 12 -16.50 54.48 -18.23
C ASN A 12 -16.38 52.96 -18.40
N SER A 13 -17.53 52.26 -18.35
CA SER A 13 -17.61 50.82 -18.54
C SER A 13 -17.07 50.41 -19.91
N PRO A 14 -16.19 49.39 -19.99
CA PRO A 14 -15.76 48.83 -21.26
C PRO A 14 -16.93 48.09 -21.95
N THR A 15 -16.83 47.90 -23.26
CA THR A 15 -17.74 47.06 -24.02
C THR A 15 -17.17 45.62 -24.01
N ILE A 16 -18.00 44.65 -23.59
CA ILE A 16 -17.62 43.22 -23.59
C ILE A 16 -17.49 42.70 -25.02
N GLY A 17 -16.50 41.89 -25.27
CA GLY A 17 -16.30 41.14 -26.50
C GLY A 17 -16.62 39.67 -26.33
N THR A 18 -15.97 38.81 -27.10
CA THR A 18 -16.16 37.35 -27.09
C THR A 18 -15.40 36.71 -25.96
N ALA A 19 -16.07 35.83 -25.21
CA ALA A 19 -15.42 34.87 -24.32
C ALA A 19 -15.14 33.56 -25.05
N THR A 20 -13.94 32.99 -24.84
CA THR A 20 -13.52 31.73 -25.46
C THR A 20 -12.88 30.83 -24.41
N ALA A 21 -13.37 29.58 -24.30
CA ALA A 21 -12.74 28.57 -23.44
C ALA A 21 -11.40 28.12 -24.06
N LEU A 22 -10.31 28.17 -23.28
CA LEU A 22 -8.97 27.71 -23.70
C LEU A 22 -8.68 26.32 -23.20
N THR A 23 -8.91 26.09 -21.90
CA THR A 23 -8.70 24.80 -21.24
C THR A 23 -9.85 24.54 -20.27
N GLY A 24 -9.86 23.37 -19.66
CA GLY A 24 -10.85 23.06 -18.60
C GLY A 24 -10.77 23.99 -17.37
N THR A 25 -9.72 24.81 -17.25
CA THR A 25 -9.52 25.71 -16.10
C THR A 25 -9.26 27.15 -16.48
N THR A 26 -9.26 27.51 -17.78
CA THR A 26 -8.96 28.86 -18.25
C THR A 26 -9.86 29.27 -19.41
N ALA A 27 -10.20 30.54 -19.48
CA ALA A 27 -10.88 31.16 -20.60
C ALA A 27 -10.25 32.55 -20.91
N THR A 28 -10.41 33.01 -22.13
CA THR A 28 -10.09 34.40 -22.53
C THR A 28 -11.36 35.19 -22.71
N VAL A 29 -11.28 36.48 -22.37
CA VAL A 29 -12.38 37.45 -22.47
C VAL A 29 -11.89 38.67 -23.22
N GLU A 30 -12.43 38.89 -24.39
CA GLU A 30 -12.18 40.11 -25.18
C GLU A 30 -13.00 41.29 -24.63
N TYR A 31 -12.47 42.49 -24.77
CA TYR A 31 -13.18 43.72 -24.49
C TYR A 31 -12.63 44.86 -25.31
N THR A 32 -13.45 45.93 -25.45
CA THR A 32 -13.03 47.21 -26.00
C THR A 32 -13.15 48.27 -24.92
N ALA A 33 -12.07 49.02 -24.68
CA ALA A 33 -12.08 50.12 -23.73
C ALA A 33 -13.05 51.24 -24.18
N ALA A 34 -13.68 51.92 -23.23
CA ALA A 34 -14.54 53.04 -23.53
C ALA A 34 -13.70 54.20 -24.14
N VAL A 35 -14.22 54.79 -25.21
CA VAL A 35 -13.57 55.88 -25.92
C VAL A 35 -13.69 57.22 -25.15
N LEU A 36 -14.75 57.39 -24.36
CA LEU A 36 -15.04 58.56 -23.54
C LEU A 36 -14.89 58.27 -22.06
N GLY A 37 -14.60 59.27 -21.26
CA GLY A 37 -14.43 59.14 -19.79
C GLY A 37 -12.98 59.28 -19.36
N ALA A 38 -12.70 59.06 -18.07
CA ALA A 38 -11.35 59.08 -17.54
C ALA A 38 -10.54 57.86 -18.03
N THR A 39 -9.25 58.05 -18.26
CA THR A 39 -8.34 56.99 -18.71
C THR A 39 -8.26 55.86 -17.68
N ALA A 40 -8.48 54.65 -18.14
CA ALA A 40 -8.29 53.45 -17.32
C ALA A 40 -6.80 53.06 -17.23
N THR A 41 -6.36 52.58 -16.08
CA THR A 41 -5.00 52.05 -15.84
C THR A 41 -4.96 50.52 -15.91
N SER A 42 -6.10 49.85 -15.68
CA SER A 42 -6.23 48.39 -15.78
C SER A 42 -7.67 47.96 -16.08
N PHE A 43 -7.82 46.73 -16.54
CA PHE A 43 -9.11 46.08 -16.80
C PHE A 43 -9.14 44.71 -16.13
N THR A 44 -10.29 44.39 -15.51
CA THR A 44 -10.50 43.13 -14.81
C THR A 44 -11.74 42.44 -15.34
N ALA A 45 -11.59 41.20 -15.78
CA ALA A 45 -12.69 40.28 -16.11
C ALA A 45 -13.10 39.50 -14.88
N THR A 46 -14.42 39.26 -14.69
CA THR A 46 -14.99 38.49 -13.57
C THR A 46 -15.92 37.43 -14.13
N SER A 47 -15.77 36.17 -13.67
CA SER A 47 -16.62 35.05 -14.07
C SER A 47 -17.94 34.99 -13.29
N ASN A 48 -18.95 34.44 -13.91
CA ASN A 48 -20.21 34.01 -13.28
C ASN A 48 -20.56 32.59 -13.83
N PRO A 49 -20.63 31.57 -12.95
CA PRO A 49 -20.46 31.57 -11.50
C PRO A 49 -19.01 31.77 -11.04
N GLY A 50 -18.79 31.72 -9.73
CA GLY A 50 -17.48 31.63 -9.05
C GLY A 50 -16.80 32.97 -8.78
N SER A 51 -17.16 34.07 -9.44
CA SER A 51 -16.53 35.42 -9.26
C SER A 51 -15.00 35.40 -9.38
N LEU A 52 -14.44 34.48 -10.17
CA LEU A 52 -13.02 34.39 -10.46
C LEU A 52 -12.59 35.54 -11.35
N THR A 53 -11.41 36.12 -11.09
CA THR A 53 -10.96 37.29 -11.77
C THR A 53 -9.66 37.08 -12.54
N GLY A 54 -9.53 37.80 -13.66
CA GLY A 54 -8.29 37.99 -14.39
C GLY A 54 -8.09 39.46 -14.70
N THR A 55 -6.85 39.94 -14.73
CA THR A 55 -6.52 41.37 -15.02
C THR A 55 -5.49 41.42 -16.13
N GLY A 56 -5.70 42.33 -17.10
CA GLY A 56 -4.78 42.51 -18.22
C GLY A 56 -5.35 43.28 -19.40
N SER A 57 -4.58 43.29 -20.49
CA SER A 57 -5.06 43.78 -21.81
C SER A 57 -5.97 42.74 -22.47
N SER A 58 -6.80 43.20 -23.42
CA SER A 58 -7.68 42.31 -24.19
C SER A 58 -6.86 41.42 -25.15
N PRO A 59 -7.10 40.10 -25.18
CA PRO A 59 -8.03 39.34 -24.34
C PRO A 59 -7.47 39.07 -22.94
N ILE A 60 -8.29 39.25 -21.89
CA ILE A 60 -7.93 38.90 -20.51
C ILE A 60 -8.08 37.43 -20.30
N THR A 61 -7.05 36.76 -19.69
CA THR A 61 -7.16 35.35 -19.25
C THR A 61 -7.72 35.31 -17.84
N VAL A 62 -8.82 34.55 -17.66
CA VAL A 62 -9.39 34.19 -16.36
C VAL A 62 -9.03 32.73 -16.08
N SER A 63 -8.42 32.47 -14.91
CA SER A 63 -7.94 31.13 -14.50
C SER A 63 -8.67 30.64 -13.25
N GLY A 64 -8.56 29.33 -12.97
CA GLY A 64 -9.21 28.68 -11.82
C GLY A 64 -10.66 28.27 -12.08
N LEU A 65 -11.10 28.29 -13.34
CA LEU A 65 -12.41 27.78 -13.74
C LEU A 65 -12.51 26.28 -13.53
N ASP A 66 -13.74 25.77 -13.31
CA ASP A 66 -14.02 24.33 -13.27
C ASP A 66 -14.28 23.82 -14.68
N GLY A 67 -13.87 22.56 -14.94
CA GLY A 67 -14.17 21.87 -16.22
C GLY A 67 -15.67 21.58 -16.37
N GLU A 68 -16.11 21.43 -17.61
CA GLU A 68 -17.50 21.11 -17.99
C GLU A 68 -18.54 22.05 -17.40
N THR A 69 -18.14 23.29 -17.09
CA THR A 69 -18.98 24.28 -16.41
C THR A 69 -19.29 25.43 -17.35
N ASN A 70 -20.53 25.91 -17.29
CA ASN A 70 -20.98 27.06 -18.07
C ASN A 70 -20.61 28.35 -17.39
N TYR A 71 -19.92 29.25 -18.11
CA TYR A 71 -19.51 30.57 -17.63
C TYR A 71 -19.97 31.69 -18.55
N THR A 72 -20.28 32.83 -17.93
CA THR A 72 -20.31 34.16 -18.59
C THR A 72 -19.35 35.08 -17.86
N PHE A 73 -18.96 36.16 -18.48
CA PHE A 73 -17.99 37.12 -17.92
C PHE A 73 -18.48 38.53 -18.05
N THR A 74 -18.04 39.39 -17.13
CA THR A 74 -18.17 40.85 -17.19
C THR A 74 -16.80 41.48 -17.05
N VAL A 75 -16.57 42.70 -17.56
CA VAL A 75 -15.31 43.43 -17.44
C VAL A 75 -15.57 44.82 -16.87
N TYR A 76 -14.70 45.26 -15.95
CA TYR A 76 -14.67 46.64 -15.48
C TYR A 76 -13.29 47.25 -15.68
N ALA A 77 -13.27 48.59 -15.80
CA ALA A 77 -12.07 49.39 -15.92
C ALA A 77 -11.74 50.05 -14.58
N THR A 78 -10.44 50.21 -14.26
CA THR A 78 -9.96 50.82 -13.01
C THR A 78 -8.99 51.97 -13.30
N ASN A 79 -9.06 53.03 -12.48
CA ASN A 79 -8.00 54.03 -12.39
C ASN A 79 -7.77 54.41 -10.91
N ALA A 80 -6.94 55.39 -10.62
CA ALA A 80 -6.62 55.83 -9.26
C ALA A 80 -7.84 56.33 -8.47
N ASN A 81 -8.94 56.65 -9.13
CA ASN A 81 -10.16 57.20 -8.52
C ASN A 81 -11.23 56.14 -8.29
N GLY A 82 -11.06 54.93 -8.82
CA GLY A 82 -11.96 53.80 -8.59
C GLY A 82 -12.28 53.00 -9.84
N ASN A 83 -13.27 52.10 -9.69
CA ASN A 83 -13.71 51.19 -10.75
C ASN A 83 -14.92 51.76 -11.49
N SER A 84 -14.99 51.47 -12.79
CA SER A 84 -16.20 51.67 -13.57
C SER A 84 -17.33 50.73 -13.13
N THR A 85 -18.53 50.96 -13.62
CA THR A 85 -19.57 49.91 -13.64
C THR A 85 -19.09 48.75 -14.50
N GLN A 86 -19.64 47.56 -14.25
CA GLN A 86 -19.36 46.36 -15.06
C GLN A 86 -19.98 46.48 -16.46
N SER A 87 -19.36 45.85 -17.44
CA SER A 87 -19.93 45.65 -18.77
C SER A 87 -21.20 44.80 -18.72
N GLY A 88 -21.91 44.64 -19.81
CA GLY A 88 -22.85 43.54 -20.01
C GLY A 88 -22.14 42.18 -19.91
N SER A 89 -22.94 41.10 -19.84
CA SER A 89 -22.40 39.74 -19.86
C SER A 89 -21.89 39.33 -21.24
N SER A 90 -20.81 38.55 -21.30
CA SER A 90 -20.34 37.89 -22.52
C SER A 90 -21.32 36.84 -23.05
N ASN A 91 -21.00 36.28 -24.23
CA ASN A 91 -21.55 34.97 -24.59
C ASN A 91 -21.22 33.93 -23.52
N GLN A 92 -22.11 32.95 -23.37
CA GLN A 92 -21.86 31.77 -22.54
C GLN A 92 -20.82 30.88 -23.23
N ILE A 93 -19.88 30.36 -22.47
CA ILE A 93 -18.95 29.30 -22.85
C ILE A 93 -19.14 28.10 -21.93
N THR A 94 -18.80 26.90 -22.43
CA THR A 94 -18.61 25.70 -21.59
C THR A 94 -17.13 25.36 -21.61
N THR A 95 -16.50 25.28 -20.44
CA THR A 95 -15.10 24.85 -20.34
C THR A 95 -14.95 23.39 -20.73
N PRO A 96 -13.89 22.99 -21.47
CA PRO A 96 -13.57 21.58 -21.71
C PRO A 96 -13.31 20.82 -20.40
N THR A 97 -13.30 19.51 -20.44
CA THR A 97 -12.86 18.67 -19.29
C THR A 97 -11.47 19.09 -18.85
N ALA A 98 -11.31 19.40 -17.56
CA ALA A 98 -10.01 19.72 -17.00
C ALA A 98 -9.22 18.43 -16.75
N ASN A 99 -7.99 18.36 -17.23
CA ASN A 99 -7.13 17.17 -17.11
C ASN A 99 -5.83 17.48 -16.36
N LEU A 100 -5.38 16.49 -15.58
CA LEU A 100 -4.06 16.46 -14.98
C LEU A 100 -3.14 15.57 -15.83
N THR A 101 -2.02 16.13 -16.31
CA THR A 101 -0.98 15.34 -16.99
C THR A 101 -0.13 14.64 -15.96
N VAL A 102 -0.05 13.31 -16.04
CA VAL A 102 0.60 12.45 -15.03
C VAL A 102 1.61 11.52 -15.71
N ASP A 103 2.88 11.68 -15.32
CA ASP A 103 3.93 10.69 -15.57
C ASP A 103 3.73 9.48 -14.66
N TYR A 104 4.16 8.30 -15.10
CA TYR A 104 4.03 7.09 -14.30
C TYR A 104 5.21 6.13 -14.42
N LEU A 105 5.33 5.30 -13.39
CA LEU A 105 6.05 4.03 -13.37
C LEU A 105 5.10 2.97 -12.83
N VAL A 106 4.90 1.90 -13.60
CA VAL A 106 4.11 0.74 -13.20
C VAL A 106 4.99 -0.49 -13.30
N VAL A 107 5.30 -1.09 -12.15
CA VAL A 107 6.11 -2.32 -12.05
C VAL A 107 5.25 -3.42 -11.44
N ALA A 108 5.10 -4.53 -12.13
CA ALA A 108 4.35 -5.69 -11.66
C ALA A 108 5.13 -6.53 -10.64
N GLY A 109 4.48 -7.48 -9.98
CA GLY A 109 5.16 -8.44 -9.11
C GLY A 109 6.08 -9.38 -9.89
N GLY A 110 7.24 -9.72 -9.32
CA GLY A 110 8.17 -10.71 -9.88
C GLY A 110 7.68 -12.15 -9.71
N GLY A 111 8.12 -13.08 -10.55
CA GLY A 111 7.82 -14.50 -10.45
C GLY A 111 8.61 -15.22 -9.37
N GLY A 112 8.06 -16.29 -8.82
CA GLY A 112 8.76 -17.18 -7.89
C GLY A 112 9.71 -18.17 -8.60
N ALA A 113 10.70 -18.64 -7.85
CA ALA A 113 11.66 -19.64 -8.31
C ALA A 113 11.28 -21.06 -7.86
N GLY A 114 11.74 -22.07 -8.60
CA GLY A 114 11.39 -23.47 -8.41
C GLY A 114 12.09 -24.16 -7.24
N PHE A 115 11.63 -25.38 -6.92
CA PHE A 115 12.22 -26.31 -5.96
C PHE A 115 13.02 -27.41 -6.70
N ALA A 116 14.17 -27.77 -6.17
CA ALA A 116 15.02 -28.84 -6.72
C ALA A 116 15.09 -30.03 -5.76
N PRO A 117 14.46 -31.19 -6.05
CA PRO A 117 14.51 -32.34 -5.14
C PRO A 117 15.81 -33.14 -5.19
N ASN A 118 16.62 -33.06 -6.24
CA ASN A 118 17.66 -34.02 -6.56
C ASN A 118 19.04 -33.41 -6.94
N GLY A 119 19.51 -32.38 -6.27
CA GLY A 119 20.86 -31.86 -6.42
C GLY A 119 21.12 -31.03 -7.69
N GLY A 120 20.07 -30.68 -8.44
CA GLY A 120 20.14 -29.79 -9.59
C GLY A 120 19.80 -28.36 -9.25
N GLY A 121 20.32 -27.38 -10.00
CA GLY A 121 19.94 -25.99 -9.89
C GLY A 121 18.59 -25.69 -10.57
N THR A 122 17.71 -24.98 -9.91
CA THR A 122 16.44 -24.49 -10.51
C THR A 122 16.62 -23.13 -11.16
N GLY A 123 15.77 -22.79 -12.10
CA GLY A 123 15.75 -21.46 -12.68
C GLY A 123 15.32 -20.39 -11.69
N GLY A 124 15.77 -19.14 -11.91
CA GLY A 124 15.30 -17.97 -11.20
C GLY A 124 13.96 -17.48 -11.75
N GLY A 125 13.13 -16.81 -10.92
CA GLY A 125 11.91 -16.14 -11.36
C GLY A 125 12.19 -14.94 -12.24
N GLY A 126 11.36 -14.68 -13.24
CA GLY A 126 11.41 -13.47 -14.06
C GLY A 126 10.96 -12.23 -13.28
N ALA A 127 11.49 -11.07 -13.61
CA ALA A 127 11.03 -9.82 -13.04
C ALA A 127 9.61 -9.47 -13.51
N GLY A 128 8.90 -8.69 -12.72
CA GLY A 128 7.67 -8.02 -13.15
C GLY A 128 7.93 -7.13 -14.36
N GLY A 129 6.94 -6.99 -15.25
CA GLY A 129 6.99 -6.04 -16.34
C GLY A 129 7.11 -4.62 -15.81
N LEU A 130 7.80 -3.77 -16.55
CA LEU A 130 8.02 -2.37 -16.22
C LEU A 130 7.56 -1.50 -17.36
N ARG A 131 6.68 -0.54 -17.06
CA ARG A 131 6.20 0.50 -17.97
C ARG A 131 6.45 1.86 -17.37
N SER A 132 6.98 2.83 -18.14
CA SER A 132 7.34 4.15 -17.64
C SER A 132 7.31 5.22 -18.72
N THR A 133 6.98 6.45 -18.29
CA THR A 133 7.07 7.68 -19.08
C THR A 133 8.36 8.45 -18.80
N VAL A 134 9.18 8.02 -17.85
CA VAL A 134 10.34 8.78 -17.34
C VAL A 134 11.61 7.96 -17.45
N THR A 135 12.67 8.55 -18.01
CA THR A 135 14.03 8.04 -18.16
C THR A 135 14.14 6.86 -19.11
N ALA A 136 13.51 5.72 -18.78
CA ALA A 136 13.53 4.48 -19.56
C ALA A 136 12.32 3.60 -19.22
N THR A 137 11.95 2.70 -20.14
CA THR A 137 10.91 1.68 -19.95
C THR A 137 11.49 0.29 -20.16
N GLY A 138 10.72 -0.77 -19.85
CA GLY A 138 11.18 -2.16 -19.92
C GLY A 138 11.21 -2.70 -21.35
N GLY A 139 11.86 -3.88 -21.51
CA GLY A 139 11.86 -4.64 -22.76
C GLY A 139 12.54 -3.93 -23.95
N GLY A 140 13.38 -2.94 -23.71
CA GLY A 140 14.02 -2.12 -24.76
C GLY A 140 13.04 -1.22 -25.51
N GLY A 141 11.86 -0.98 -24.96
CA GLY A 141 10.83 -0.12 -25.56
C GLY A 141 11.18 1.36 -25.54
N SER A 142 10.44 2.14 -26.33
CA SER A 142 10.46 3.61 -26.23
C SER A 142 9.64 4.07 -25.02
N LEU A 143 9.99 5.24 -24.45
CA LEU A 143 9.22 5.88 -23.39
C LEU A 143 7.75 6.04 -23.82
N GLU A 144 6.86 5.78 -22.90
CA GLU A 144 5.43 5.93 -23.13
C GLU A 144 4.99 7.39 -22.93
N SER A 145 3.80 7.74 -23.41
CA SER A 145 3.24 9.07 -23.20
C SER A 145 2.61 9.19 -21.81
N ALA A 146 2.76 10.36 -21.19
CA ALA A 146 2.08 10.67 -19.94
C ALA A 146 0.55 10.55 -20.08
N LEU A 147 -0.12 10.17 -19.00
CA LEU A 147 -1.58 10.09 -18.96
C LEU A 147 -2.18 11.49 -18.82
N SER A 148 -3.27 11.74 -19.56
CA SER A 148 -4.12 12.91 -19.39
C SER A 148 -5.39 12.48 -18.64
N LEU A 149 -5.43 12.74 -17.33
CA LEU A 149 -6.45 12.27 -16.41
C LEU A 149 -7.45 13.39 -16.10
N ALA A 150 -8.75 13.13 -16.26
CA ALA A 150 -9.80 14.08 -15.91
C ALA A 150 -9.70 14.46 -14.42
N LEU A 151 -9.92 15.73 -14.07
CA LEU A 151 -9.96 16.17 -12.68
C LEU A 151 -11.18 15.60 -11.95
N ASN A 152 -11.12 15.60 -10.62
CA ASN A 152 -12.17 15.11 -9.72
C ASN A 152 -12.63 13.68 -10.05
N THR A 153 -11.69 12.83 -10.50
CA THR A 153 -11.95 11.46 -10.95
C THR A 153 -11.04 10.47 -10.21
N SER A 154 -11.60 9.32 -9.84
CA SER A 154 -10.88 8.23 -9.21
C SER A 154 -10.30 7.27 -10.24
N TYR A 155 -9.01 6.96 -10.13
CA TYR A 155 -8.30 6.00 -10.99
C TYR A 155 -7.78 4.85 -10.15
N THR A 156 -8.05 3.63 -10.60
CA THR A 156 -7.62 2.41 -9.91
C THR A 156 -6.11 2.27 -9.95
N VAL A 157 -5.53 1.94 -8.81
CA VAL A 157 -4.14 1.50 -8.67
C VAL A 157 -4.12 0.08 -8.10
N ILE A 158 -3.55 -0.86 -8.84
CA ILE A 158 -3.29 -2.22 -8.37
C ILE A 158 -1.77 -2.42 -8.30
N VAL A 159 -1.27 -2.84 -7.16
CA VAL A 159 0.12 -3.24 -6.98
C VAL A 159 0.17 -4.77 -6.93
N GLY A 160 0.80 -5.37 -7.92
CA GLY A 160 0.89 -6.82 -8.06
C GLY A 160 1.73 -7.46 -6.96
N ALA A 161 1.23 -8.52 -6.38
CA ALA A 161 1.99 -9.35 -5.45
C ALA A 161 3.10 -10.12 -6.19
N GLY A 162 4.19 -10.41 -5.49
CA GLY A 162 5.19 -11.37 -5.97
C GLY A 162 4.64 -12.79 -6.03
N GLY A 163 5.15 -13.59 -6.95
CA GLY A 163 4.79 -14.99 -7.08
C GLY A 163 5.33 -15.83 -5.90
N ASN A 164 4.59 -16.85 -5.52
CA ASN A 164 5.00 -17.78 -4.47
C ASN A 164 6.23 -18.60 -4.88
N LEU A 165 7.07 -18.91 -3.93
CA LEU A 165 8.20 -19.85 -4.12
C LEU A 165 7.71 -21.29 -4.41
N GLY A 166 8.52 -22.05 -5.12
CA GLY A 166 8.37 -23.50 -5.24
C GLY A 166 8.93 -24.23 -4.02
N ASN A 167 8.24 -25.27 -3.57
CA ASN A 167 8.70 -26.20 -2.55
C ASN A 167 8.34 -27.64 -2.92
N SER A 168 8.60 -28.61 -2.03
CA SER A 168 8.34 -30.04 -2.29
C SER A 168 6.85 -30.36 -2.60
N SER A 169 5.92 -29.50 -2.22
CA SER A 169 4.48 -29.71 -2.37
C SER A 169 3.82 -28.75 -3.35
N LEU A 170 4.43 -27.58 -3.59
CA LEU A 170 3.85 -26.50 -4.39
C LEU A 170 4.79 -26.09 -5.54
N ARG A 171 4.21 -25.85 -6.70
CA ARG A 171 4.93 -25.21 -7.82
C ARG A 171 5.05 -23.70 -7.56
N PRO A 172 6.13 -23.06 -8.05
CA PRO A 172 6.21 -21.59 -8.00
C PRO A 172 5.11 -20.98 -8.86
N SER A 173 4.70 -19.78 -8.52
CA SER A 173 3.72 -19.02 -9.31
C SER A 173 4.33 -17.77 -9.93
N SER A 174 3.73 -17.33 -11.04
CA SER A 174 4.02 -16.02 -11.62
C SER A 174 3.60 -14.91 -10.67
N GLY A 175 4.21 -13.75 -10.79
CA GLY A 175 3.78 -12.55 -10.11
C GLY A 175 2.42 -12.05 -10.66
N SER A 176 1.78 -11.20 -9.90
CA SER A 176 0.51 -10.55 -10.29
C SER A 176 0.77 -9.26 -11.06
N ASN A 177 -0.18 -8.89 -11.92
CA ASN A 177 -0.12 -7.64 -12.67
C ASN A 177 -0.22 -6.42 -11.76
N SER A 178 0.44 -5.33 -12.14
CA SER A 178 0.17 -4.00 -11.60
C SER A 178 -0.58 -3.16 -12.61
N VAL A 179 -1.48 -2.30 -12.10
CA VAL A 179 -2.31 -1.43 -12.93
C VAL A 179 -2.29 0.01 -12.41
N PHE A 180 -2.19 0.97 -13.30
CA PHE A 180 -2.49 2.37 -13.03
C PHE A 180 -3.43 2.89 -14.12
N SER A 181 -4.68 3.18 -13.76
CA SER A 181 -5.72 3.57 -14.73
C SER A 181 -5.85 2.53 -15.85
N THR A 182 -5.48 2.87 -17.08
CA THR A 182 -5.50 2.01 -18.26
C THR A 182 -4.17 1.29 -18.52
N ILE A 183 -3.12 1.58 -17.75
CA ILE A 183 -1.78 1.03 -17.92
C ILE A 183 -1.66 -0.24 -17.10
N THR A 184 -1.40 -1.37 -17.77
CA THR A 184 -1.16 -2.67 -17.11
C THR A 184 0.25 -3.15 -17.39
N SER A 185 1.00 -3.48 -16.35
CA SER A 185 2.27 -4.21 -16.42
C SER A 185 2.02 -5.67 -16.02
N ASN A 186 2.55 -6.60 -16.79
CA ASN A 186 2.35 -8.03 -16.61
C ASN A 186 3.25 -8.58 -15.50
N GLY A 187 2.71 -9.48 -14.67
CA GLY A 187 3.51 -10.19 -13.66
C GLY A 187 4.68 -10.96 -14.26
N GLY A 188 5.76 -11.08 -13.52
CA GLY A 188 6.95 -11.86 -13.92
C GLY A 188 6.66 -13.34 -13.99
N GLY A 189 7.25 -14.04 -14.96
CA GLY A 189 7.08 -15.47 -15.17
C GLY A 189 7.76 -16.29 -14.06
N ALA A 190 7.07 -17.34 -13.56
CA ALA A 190 7.69 -18.29 -12.64
C ALA A 190 8.73 -19.17 -13.35
N SER A 191 9.73 -19.65 -12.62
CA SER A 191 10.51 -20.81 -13.07
C SER A 191 9.74 -22.12 -12.80
N VAL A 192 10.39 -23.26 -12.89
CA VAL A 192 9.74 -24.59 -12.72
C VAL A 192 10.52 -25.49 -11.78
N ASN A 193 9.83 -26.47 -11.15
CA ASN A 193 10.42 -27.45 -10.23
C ASN A 193 11.04 -28.67 -10.96
N SER A 194 10.82 -28.84 -12.26
CA SER A 194 11.12 -30.11 -12.95
C SER A 194 11.85 -29.91 -14.27
N SER A 195 12.66 -30.89 -14.65
CA SER A 195 13.25 -31.00 -15.99
C SER A 195 12.17 -31.16 -17.07
N GLY A 196 12.44 -30.66 -18.27
CA GLY A 196 11.59 -30.86 -19.44
C GLY A 196 10.32 -30.03 -19.51
N ILE A 197 10.03 -29.20 -18.49
CA ILE A 197 8.93 -28.23 -18.51
C ILE A 197 9.52 -26.84 -18.65
N ASN A 198 9.09 -26.08 -19.64
CA ASN A 198 9.56 -24.71 -19.87
C ASN A 198 9.09 -23.76 -18.76
N ALA A 199 9.92 -22.79 -18.44
CA ALA A 199 9.56 -21.72 -17.53
C ALA A 199 8.44 -20.84 -18.11
N VAL A 200 7.73 -20.15 -17.24
CA VAL A 200 6.54 -19.38 -17.61
C VAL A 200 6.96 -18.04 -18.22
N SER A 201 6.27 -17.65 -19.30
CA SER A 201 6.37 -16.29 -19.84
C SER A 201 5.68 -15.28 -18.92
N GLY A 202 6.12 -14.02 -18.98
CA GLY A 202 5.56 -12.95 -18.14
C GLY A 202 5.98 -11.58 -18.60
N GLY A 203 5.88 -10.58 -17.74
CA GLY A 203 6.47 -9.26 -17.96
C GLY A 203 7.93 -9.42 -18.34
N SER A 204 8.72 -10.10 -17.51
CA SER A 204 9.95 -10.80 -17.90
C SER A 204 9.79 -12.30 -17.68
N GLY A 205 10.42 -13.12 -18.50
CA GLY A 205 10.28 -14.58 -18.45
C GLY A 205 11.06 -15.23 -17.32
N GLY A 206 10.52 -16.32 -16.74
CA GLY A 206 11.24 -17.15 -15.77
C GLY A 206 12.43 -17.86 -16.42
N GLY A 207 13.46 -18.16 -15.64
CA GLY A 207 14.63 -18.95 -16.07
C GLY A 207 14.33 -20.45 -16.15
N GLY A 208 14.90 -21.12 -17.13
CA GLY A 208 14.79 -22.57 -17.30
C GLY A 208 15.59 -23.31 -16.23
N SER A 209 15.00 -24.38 -15.68
CA SER A 209 15.71 -25.40 -14.91
C SER A 209 16.41 -26.39 -15.88
N TYR A 210 17.02 -27.44 -15.37
CA TYR A 210 17.62 -28.49 -16.17
C TYR A 210 16.73 -28.96 -17.35
N GLN A 211 17.27 -29.00 -18.56
CA GLN A 211 16.59 -29.36 -19.82
C GLN A 211 15.29 -28.55 -20.10
N SER A 212 15.16 -27.35 -19.57
CA SER A 212 14.01 -26.50 -19.76
C SER A 212 14.39 -25.19 -20.43
N ASN A 213 13.53 -24.70 -21.31
CA ASN A 213 13.72 -23.38 -21.89
C ASN A 213 13.24 -22.30 -20.91
N GLY A 214 13.85 -21.12 -20.99
CA GLY A 214 13.37 -19.92 -20.33
C GLY A 214 12.04 -19.46 -20.91
N GLY A 215 11.25 -18.77 -20.09
CA GLY A 215 10.02 -18.11 -20.51
C GLY A 215 10.31 -16.86 -21.35
N ALA A 216 9.39 -16.49 -22.24
CA ALA A 216 9.48 -15.25 -23.00
C ALA A 216 9.11 -14.03 -22.12
N GLY A 217 9.73 -12.87 -22.40
CA GLY A 217 9.29 -11.60 -21.89
C GLY A 217 8.18 -10.98 -22.74
N THR A 218 7.40 -10.07 -22.15
CA THR A 218 6.44 -9.25 -22.87
C THR A 218 7.17 -8.08 -23.54
N ALA A 219 6.95 -7.89 -24.84
CA ALA A 219 7.51 -6.75 -25.57
C ALA A 219 7.22 -5.41 -24.84
N ASN A 220 8.18 -4.52 -24.79
CA ASN A 220 8.13 -3.20 -24.12
C ASN A 220 7.87 -3.26 -22.60
N GLN A 221 8.03 -4.45 -21.96
CA GLN A 221 7.89 -4.59 -20.52
C GLN A 221 9.07 -5.34 -19.88
N GLY A 222 9.67 -6.31 -20.60
CA GLY A 222 10.79 -7.08 -20.09
C GLY A 222 11.30 -8.12 -21.06
N PHE A 223 12.37 -8.80 -20.67
CA PHE A 223 13.12 -9.73 -21.51
C PHE A 223 12.91 -11.20 -21.09
N ALA A 224 13.32 -12.10 -21.96
CA ALA A 224 13.24 -13.54 -21.71
C ALA A 224 14.21 -13.98 -20.60
N GLY A 225 13.81 -15.04 -19.88
CA GLY A 225 14.72 -15.81 -19.04
C GLY A 225 15.71 -16.64 -19.86
N GLY A 226 16.84 -17.01 -19.26
CA GLY A 226 17.82 -17.90 -19.87
C GLY A 226 17.32 -19.34 -19.97
N ASN A 227 17.83 -20.11 -20.92
CA ASN A 227 17.61 -21.56 -20.99
C ASN A 227 18.50 -22.28 -19.99
N GLY A 228 17.96 -23.27 -19.30
CA GLY A 228 18.73 -24.17 -18.43
C GLY A 228 19.65 -25.08 -19.23
N ASN A 229 20.50 -25.85 -18.52
CA ASN A 229 21.46 -26.77 -19.14
C ASN A 229 20.75 -27.79 -20.04
N PRO A 230 21.09 -27.88 -21.37
CA PRO A 230 20.40 -28.79 -22.29
C PRO A 230 20.92 -30.25 -22.23
N GLY A 231 22.11 -30.47 -21.65
CA GLY A 231 22.77 -31.76 -21.62
C GLY A 231 22.55 -32.57 -20.34
N GLY A 232 23.37 -33.58 -20.09
CA GLY A 232 23.42 -34.35 -18.84
C GLY A 232 24.04 -33.57 -17.67
N SER A 233 24.40 -34.30 -16.57
CA SER A 233 25.17 -33.68 -15.46
C SER A 233 26.38 -32.91 -16.00
N PRO A 234 26.64 -31.69 -15.48
CA PRO A 234 26.06 -30.99 -14.33
C PRO A 234 24.81 -30.14 -14.64
N TYR A 235 23.96 -29.86 -13.63
CA TYR A 235 22.59 -29.36 -13.76
C TYR A 235 22.39 -27.92 -13.26
N GLY A 236 23.07 -26.92 -13.84
CA GLY A 236 22.82 -25.49 -13.48
C GLY A 236 21.50 -25.00 -14.03
N GLY A 237 20.78 -24.18 -13.24
CA GLY A 237 19.57 -23.46 -13.63
C GLY A 237 19.87 -22.06 -14.17
N ALA A 238 19.10 -21.56 -15.12
CA ALA A 238 19.26 -20.24 -15.68
C ALA A 238 18.55 -19.16 -14.85
N GLY A 239 19.07 -17.93 -14.93
CA GLY A 239 18.43 -16.77 -14.31
C GLY A 239 17.15 -16.37 -15.04
N GLY A 240 16.23 -15.75 -14.32
CA GLY A 240 15.06 -15.07 -14.88
C GLY A 240 15.43 -13.80 -15.63
N GLY A 241 14.63 -13.41 -16.62
CA GLY A 241 14.79 -12.15 -17.34
C GLY A 241 14.54 -10.95 -16.45
N GLY A 242 15.20 -9.84 -16.72
CA GLY A 242 14.93 -8.54 -16.14
C GLY A 242 14.19 -7.62 -17.10
N ALA A 243 13.71 -6.49 -16.60
CA ALA A 243 13.10 -5.48 -17.48
C ALA A 243 14.13 -4.79 -18.40
N GLY A 244 15.41 -4.72 -18.01
CA GLY A 244 16.50 -4.07 -18.76
C GLY A 244 17.31 -5.02 -19.64
N ALA A 245 17.38 -6.31 -19.31
CA ALA A 245 18.11 -7.30 -20.12
C ALA A 245 17.62 -8.73 -19.89
N ALA A 246 17.81 -9.58 -20.88
CA ALA A 246 17.62 -11.02 -20.75
C ALA A 246 18.72 -11.62 -19.83
N SER A 247 18.38 -12.75 -19.20
CA SER A 247 19.39 -13.58 -18.56
C SER A 247 20.13 -14.44 -19.60
N ALA A 248 21.39 -14.74 -19.34
CA ALA A 248 22.13 -15.68 -20.12
C ALA A 248 21.64 -17.13 -19.96
N SER A 249 21.67 -17.91 -21.01
CA SER A 249 21.45 -19.35 -20.94
C SER A 249 22.65 -20.05 -20.31
N VAL A 250 22.39 -21.17 -19.62
CA VAL A 250 23.41 -22.03 -19.05
C VAL A 250 23.81 -23.08 -20.08
N GLY A 251 25.12 -23.14 -20.41
CA GLY A 251 25.68 -24.28 -21.15
C GLY A 251 25.89 -25.48 -20.24
N ASN A 252 26.80 -26.41 -20.63
CA ASN A 252 27.18 -27.54 -19.78
C ASN A 252 27.98 -27.05 -18.55
N SER A 253 27.34 -26.49 -17.57
CA SER A 253 27.95 -25.90 -16.38
C SER A 253 27.18 -26.29 -15.13
N GLN A 254 27.93 -26.50 -14.02
CA GLN A 254 27.35 -26.65 -12.67
C GLN A 254 26.80 -25.34 -12.13
N SER A 255 27.44 -24.22 -12.52
CA SER A 255 27.00 -22.90 -12.12
C SER A 255 25.78 -22.47 -12.93
N GLY A 256 24.81 -21.91 -12.24
CA GLY A 256 23.69 -21.22 -12.87
C GLY A 256 24.11 -19.94 -13.57
N SER A 257 23.16 -19.19 -14.13
CA SER A 257 23.41 -17.84 -14.67
C SER A 257 22.77 -16.76 -13.79
N ASN A 258 23.37 -15.56 -13.85
CA ASN A 258 22.83 -14.41 -13.13
C ASN A 258 21.48 -13.97 -13.70
N GLY A 259 20.66 -13.35 -12.86
CA GLY A 259 19.41 -12.72 -13.29
C GLY A 259 19.64 -11.54 -14.22
N GLY A 260 18.73 -11.34 -15.16
CA GLY A 260 18.72 -10.17 -16.04
C GLY A 260 18.59 -8.87 -15.25
N VAL A 261 19.34 -7.84 -15.63
CA VAL A 261 19.27 -6.54 -14.96
C VAL A 261 17.92 -5.85 -15.18
N GLY A 262 17.48 -5.06 -14.21
CA GLY A 262 16.31 -4.21 -14.30
C GLY A 262 16.60 -2.88 -15.00
N VAL A 263 15.67 -1.96 -14.90
CA VAL A 263 15.74 -0.61 -15.50
C VAL A 263 15.89 0.43 -14.40
N ALA A 264 16.80 1.38 -14.59
CA ALA A 264 16.95 2.54 -13.72
C ALA A 264 15.96 3.63 -14.13
N VAL A 265 15.11 4.08 -13.22
CA VAL A 265 14.10 5.11 -13.46
C VAL A 265 14.20 6.19 -12.38
N SER A 266 14.12 7.48 -12.79
CA SER A 266 14.29 8.63 -11.89
C SER A 266 12.97 9.31 -11.48
N ILE A 267 11.83 8.64 -11.64
CA ILE A 267 10.50 9.21 -11.37
C ILE A 267 10.31 9.63 -9.90
N SER A 268 10.98 8.93 -8.97
CA SER A 268 10.94 9.22 -7.52
C SER A 268 11.83 10.41 -7.09
N GLY A 269 12.51 11.05 -8.04
CA GLY A 269 13.49 12.11 -7.77
C GLY A 269 14.94 11.60 -7.67
N SER A 270 15.15 10.29 -7.60
CA SER A 270 16.47 9.62 -7.63
C SER A 270 16.44 8.46 -8.60
N SER A 271 17.58 8.14 -9.21
CA SER A 271 17.70 6.98 -10.13
C SER A 271 17.72 5.69 -9.32
N ILE A 272 16.68 4.88 -9.44
CA ILE A 272 16.50 3.61 -8.74
C ILE A 272 16.28 2.51 -9.77
N TYR A 273 16.94 1.36 -9.59
CA TYR A 273 16.71 0.18 -10.42
C TYR A 273 15.46 -0.57 -9.96
N TYR A 274 14.61 -0.99 -10.90
CA TYR A 274 13.41 -1.81 -10.70
C TYR A 274 13.41 -3.01 -11.65
N ALA A 275 12.71 -4.05 -11.27
CA ALA A 275 12.41 -5.22 -12.08
C ALA A 275 13.67 -5.98 -12.54
N GLY A 276 14.54 -6.36 -11.60
CA GLY A 276 15.66 -7.30 -11.83
C GLY A 276 15.20 -8.74 -11.74
N GLY A 277 15.67 -9.62 -12.64
CA GLY A 277 15.39 -11.05 -12.63
C GLY A 277 16.13 -11.79 -11.51
N GLY A 278 15.60 -12.92 -11.03
CA GLY A 278 16.26 -13.79 -10.07
C GLY A 278 17.43 -14.56 -10.69
N GLY A 279 18.50 -14.78 -9.92
CA GLY A 279 19.62 -15.66 -10.31
C GLY A 279 19.21 -17.12 -10.37
N GLY A 280 19.76 -17.94 -11.27
CA GLY A 280 19.52 -19.37 -11.31
C GLY A 280 20.29 -20.11 -10.22
N GLY A 281 19.75 -21.19 -9.69
CA GLY A 281 20.42 -22.09 -8.75
C GLY A 281 21.58 -22.84 -9.41
N SER A 282 22.65 -23.11 -8.68
CA SER A 282 23.78 -23.89 -9.14
C SER A 282 23.70 -25.33 -8.61
N ALA A 283 24.16 -26.30 -9.36
CA ALA A 283 24.36 -27.67 -8.86
C ALA A 283 25.53 -27.71 -7.87
N SER A 284 25.63 -28.79 -7.13
CA SER A 284 26.73 -29.04 -6.15
C SER A 284 28.12 -28.83 -6.77
N GLY A 285 28.89 -27.94 -6.14
CA GLY A 285 30.21 -27.51 -6.64
C GLY A 285 30.21 -26.32 -7.61
N GLY A 286 29.03 -25.81 -8.00
CA GLY A 286 28.88 -24.59 -8.77
C GLY A 286 28.96 -23.33 -7.91
N SER A 287 29.17 -22.17 -8.52
CA SER A 287 29.21 -20.86 -7.86
C SER A 287 27.79 -20.31 -7.64
N ALA A 288 27.59 -19.59 -6.53
CA ALA A 288 26.38 -18.83 -6.31
C ALA A 288 26.19 -17.77 -7.41
N THR A 289 24.95 -17.50 -7.77
CA THR A 289 24.59 -16.52 -8.80
C THR A 289 23.95 -15.29 -8.18
N SER A 290 24.13 -14.15 -8.81
CA SER A 290 23.51 -12.89 -8.38
C SER A 290 22.14 -12.72 -9.03
N GLY A 291 21.20 -12.13 -8.29
CA GLY A 291 20.02 -11.52 -8.90
C GLY A 291 20.40 -10.26 -9.70
N GLY A 292 19.56 -9.90 -10.65
CA GLY A 292 19.71 -8.66 -11.42
C GLY A 292 19.49 -7.42 -10.56
N ASN A 293 20.22 -6.34 -10.85
CA ASN A 293 19.96 -5.03 -10.23
C ASN A 293 18.49 -4.66 -10.41
N GLY A 294 17.87 -4.13 -9.38
CA GLY A 294 16.42 -3.88 -9.37
C GLY A 294 15.64 -4.89 -8.55
N GLY A 295 16.28 -5.52 -7.56
CA GLY A 295 15.65 -6.33 -6.53
C GLY A 295 15.55 -7.82 -6.85
N GLY A 296 16.27 -8.33 -7.86
CA GLY A 296 16.34 -9.77 -8.11
C GLY A 296 16.98 -10.53 -6.95
N GLY A 297 16.40 -11.66 -6.53
CA GLY A 297 16.93 -12.56 -5.52
C GLY A 297 18.13 -13.37 -6.04
N ALA A 298 19.15 -13.58 -5.22
CA ALA A 298 20.32 -14.39 -5.58
C ALA A 298 19.94 -15.88 -5.63
N GLY A 299 20.51 -16.61 -6.61
CA GLY A 299 20.45 -18.07 -6.65
C GLY A 299 21.46 -18.69 -5.69
N SER A 300 21.14 -19.89 -5.20
CA SER A 300 21.94 -20.64 -4.24
C SER A 300 22.69 -21.80 -4.89
N SER A 301 23.86 -22.13 -4.36
CA SER A 301 24.66 -23.34 -4.69
C SER A 301 24.64 -24.36 -3.56
N ALA A 302 23.93 -24.10 -2.47
CA ALA A 302 23.85 -24.97 -1.29
C ALA A 302 22.66 -24.58 -0.42
N GLY A 303 21.42 -24.75 -0.90
CA GLY A 303 20.22 -24.49 -0.12
C GLY A 303 19.21 -23.57 -0.80
N THR A 304 18.46 -22.80 0.00
CA THR A 304 17.32 -21.97 -0.43
C THR A 304 17.76 -20.76 -1.26
N GLY A 305 17.06 -20.48 -2.35
CA GLY A 305 17.21 -19.24 -3.11
C GLY A 305 16.67 -18.03 -2.35
N THR A 306 17.26 -16.86 -2.59
CA THR A 306 16.82 -15.60 -1.96
C THR A 306 15.56 -15.06 -2.66
N SER A 307 14.62 -14.56 -1.87
CA SER A 307 13.42 -13.89 -2.42
C SER A 307 13.77 -12.57 -3.09
N GLY A 308 13.03 -12.21 -4.10
CA GLY A 308 13.05 -10.88 -4.70
C GLY A 308 12.66 -9.80 -3.69
N THR A 309 13.27 -8.62 -3.84
CA THR A 309 13.03 -7.47 -2.95
C THR A 309 11.60 -6.94 -3.15
N ALA A 310 10.88 -6.75 -2.06
CA ALA A 310 9.54 -6.17 -2.11
C ALA A 310 9.56 -4.76 -2.70
N ASN A 311 8.47 -4.38 -3.39
CA ASN A 311 8.28 -3.06 -4.01
C ASN A 311 9.30 -2.71 -5.12
N THR A 312 9.87 -3.73 -5.74
CA THR A 312 10.79 -3.58 -6.87
C THR A 312 10.37 -4.38 -8.11
N GLY A 313 9.48 -5.34 -7.93
CA GLY A 313 9.14 -6.31 -8.98
C GLY A 313 10.22 -7.34 -9.26
N GLY A 314 11.17 -7.55 -8.32
CA GLY A 314 12.30 -8.48 -8.50
C GLY A 314 11.87 -9.94 -8.53
N GLY A 315 12.44 -10.76 -9.41
CA GLY A 315 12.23 -12.22 -9.46
C GLY A 315 12.92 -12.95 -8.30
N GLY A 316 12.38 -14.09 -7.85
CA GLY A 316 13.00 -14.95 -6.83
C GLY A 316 14.20 -15.73 -7.34
N GLY A 317 15.22 -15.95 -6.50
CA GLY A 317 16.42 -16.73 -6.83
C GLY A 317 16.18 -18.24 -6.83
N GLY A 318 16.80 -18.98 -7.75
CA GLY A 318 16.77 -20.43 -7.83
C GLY A 318 17.50 -21.11 -6.67
N ALA A 319 17.24 -22.37 -6.45
CA ALA A 319 17.79 -23.17 -5.36
C ALA A 319 18.59 -24.36 -5.85
N GLU A 320 19.39 -24.94 -4.95
CA GLU A 320 19.98 -26.27 -5.09
C GLU A 320 19.46 -27.13 -3.94
N SER A 321 18.85 -28.29 -4.25
CA SER A 321 18.33 -29.25 -3.25
C SER A 321 17.39 -28.65 -2.17
N SER A 322 16.74 -27.55 -2.47
CA SER A 322 15.92 -26.78 -1.50
C SER A 322 14.85 -25.93 -2.20
N ASN A 323 14.16 -25.10 -1.43
CA ASN A 323 13.14 -24.17 -1.91
C ASN A 323 13.74 -23.00 -2.71
N GLY A 324 13.10 -22.61 -3.80
CA GLY A 324 13.39 -21.35 -4.46
C GLY A 324 12.99 -20.13 -3.63
N GLY A 325 13.36 -18.94 -4.07
CA GLY A 325 12.91 -17.67 -3.51
C GLY A 325 11.54 -17.26 -4.09
N ALA A 326 10.73 -16.57 -3.28
CA ALA A 326 9.52 -15.91 -3.78
C ALA A 326 9.87 -14.68 -4.62
N GLY A 327 8.96 -14.26 -5.52
CA GLY A 327 9.06 -12.96 -6.17
C GLY A 327 8.79 -11.80 -5.22
N GLY A 328 9.37 -10.63 -5.51
CA GLY A 328 9.07 -9.37 -4.82
C GLY A 328 7.79 -8.72 -5.37
N SER A 329 7.06 -8.01 -4.53
CA SER A 329 5.90 -7.22 -4.98
C SER A 329 6.31 -6.10 -5.95
N GLY A 330 5.35 -5.67 -6.77
CA GLY A 330 5.49 -4.51 -7.64
C GLY A 330 5.41 -3.18 -6.90
N ILE A 331 5.37 -2.11 -7.69
CA ILE A 331 5.21 -0.72 -7.22
C ILE A 331 4.53 0.11 -8.31
N VAL A 332 3.73 1.09 -7.91
CA VAL A 332 3.20 2.11 -8.82
C VAL A 332 3.59 3.49 -8.31
N ILE A 333 4.13 4.33 -9.22
CA ILE A 333 4.46 5.72 -8.92
C ILE A 333 3.78 6.59 -9.97
N ALA A 334 3.04 7.61 -9.50
CA ALA A 334 2.47 8.66 -10.33
C ALA A 334 3.15 9.99 -9.99
N ARG A 335 3.45 10.82 -11.00
CA ARG A 335 4.13 12.10 -10.83
C ARG A 335 3.53 13.16 -11.75
N TYR A 336 3.35 14.36 -11.23
CA TYR A 336 2.96 15.53 -12.04
C TYR A 336 3.77 16.78 -11.64
N SER A 337 3.83 17.73 -12.54
CA SER A 337 4.55 19.00 -12.36
C SER A 337 3.89 19.91 -11.31
N GLY A 338 4.72 20.60 -10.56
CA GLY A 338 4.31 21.49 -9.46
C GLY A 338 4.43 20.82 -8.09
N THR A 339 4.66 21.65 -7.05
CA THR A 339 4.77 21.21 -5.64
C THR A 339 3.45 21.33 -4.89
N THR A 340 2.45 22.01 -5.48
CA THR A 340 1.08 22.06 -4.95
C THR A 340 0.39 20.73 -5.27
N GLN A 341 -0.15 20.09 -4.24
CA GLN A 341 -0.84 18.82 -4.38
C GLN A 341 -2.16 19.00 -5.15
N LYS A 342 -2.31 18.28 -6.27
CA LYS A 342 -3.47 18.28 -7.18
C LYS A 342 -4.21 16.95 -7.22
N ALA A 343 -3.70 15.95 -6.50
CA ALA A 343 -4.27 14.62 -6.42
C ALA A 343 -4.05 14.02 -5.03
N THR A 344 -4.77 12.94 -4.71
CA THR A 344 -4.61 12.19 -3.46
C THR A 344 -4.40 10.71 -3.74
N GLY A 345 -3.97 9.95 -2.73
CA GLY A 345 -3.68 8.53 -2.82
C GLY A 345 -2.18 8.22 -2.77
N GLY A 346 -1.84 7.06 -2.22
CA GLY A 346 -0.45 6.66 -1.96
C GLY A 346 0.28 7.56 -0.95
N THR A 347 1.58 7.37 -0.83
CA THR A 347 2.45 8.29 -0.05
C THR A 347 2.88 9.45 -0.94
N VAL A 348 2.58 10.68 -0.51
CA VAL A 348 2.85 11.90 -1.28
C VAL A 348 4.16 12.54 -0.82
N THR A 349 5.04 12.83 -1.78
CA THR A 349 6.30 13.55 -1.56
C THR A 349 6.52 14.58 -2.67
N THR A 350 7.50 15.48 -2.50
CA THR A 350 7.89 16.43 -3.55
C THR A 350 9.38 16.31 -3.83
N SER A 351 9.77 16.36 -5.10
CA SER A 351 11.17 16.37 -5.53
C SER A 351 11.31 16.98 -6.92
N GLY A 352 12.36 17.77 -7.13
CA GLY A 352 12.68 18.38 -8.44
C GLY A 352 11.55 19.20 -9.06
N GLY A 353 10.74 19.89 -8.25
CA GLY A 353 9.60 20.69 -8.73
C GLY A 353 8.35 19.86 -9.10
N ASN A 354 8.32 18.57 -8.73
CA ASN A 354 7.19 17.68 -8.98
C ASN A 354 6.56 17.19 -7.68
N THR A 355 5.27 16.84 -7.73
CA THR A 355 4.57 16.06 -6.70
C THR A 355 4.53 14.59 -7.14
N ILE A 356 4.86 13.68 -6.22
CA ILE A 356 5.08 12.25 -6.46
C ILE A 356 4.19 11.45 -5.51
N HIS A 357 3.41 10.55 -6.05
CA HIS A 357 2.55 9.61 -5.33
C HIS A 357 3.11 8.20 -5.47
N THR A 358 3.50 7.56 -4.37
CA THR A 358 4.08 6.21 -4.35
C THR A 358 3.10 5.23 -3.71
N PHE A 359 2.74 4.19 -4.45
CA PHE A 359 1.86 3.12 -4.02
C PHE A 359 2.66 1.83 -3.83
N LEU A 360 2.77 1.38 -2.59
CA LEU A 360 3.37 0.09 -2.19
C LEU A 360 2.30 -1.00 -2.01
N SER A 361 1.03 -0.63 -2.10
CA SER A 361 -0.15 -1.49 -2.06
C SER A 361 -1.22 -0.90 -2.97
N SER A 362 -2.19 -1.73 -3.37
CA SER A 362 -3.32 -1.29 -4.18
C SER A 362 -4.11 -0.18 -3.50
N GLY A 363 -4.70 0.71 -4.29
CA GLY A 363 -5.41 1.88 -3.80
C GLY A 363 -6.07 2.67 -4.93
N THR A 364 -6.29 3.95 -4.69
CA THR A 364 -6.91 4.87 -5.64
C THR A 364 -6.05 6.12 -5.79
N PHE A 365 -5.85 6.57 -7.01
CA PHE A 365 -5.32 7.88 -7.34
C PHE A 365 -6.50 8.77 -7.72
N TYR A 366 -6.84 9.75 -6.87
CA TYR A 366 -7.93 10.69 -7.12
C TYR A 366 -7.36 12.04 -7.57
N THR A 367 -7.76 12.49 -8.75
CA THR A 367 -7.37 13.79 -9.33
C THR A 367 -8.27 14.89 -8.80
N GLY A 368 -7.87 15.52 -7.73
CA GLY A 368 -8.59 16.58 -7.05
C GLY A 368 -8.13 16.69 -5.60
N THR A 369 -8.46 17.79 -4.99
CA THR A 369 -8.25 18.01 -3.56
C THR A 369 -9.60 18.28 -2.94
N PRO A 370 -10.38 17.23 -2.59
CA PRO A 370 -11.64 17.46 -1.91
C PRO A 370 -11.38 18.27 -0.63
N THR A 371 -12.16 19.30 -0.42
CA THR A 371 -12.04 20.12 0.78
C THR A 371 -12.41 19.27 1.98
N ALA A 372 -11.44 18.99 2.84
CA ALA A 372 -11.68 18.23 4.05
C ALA A 372 -12.65 18.99 4.97
N LYS A 373 -13.71 18.31 5.41
CA LYS A 373 -14.71 18.81 6.36
C LYS A 373 -14.29 18.63 7.82
N ALA A 374 -13.05 18.18 8.06
CA ALA A 374 -12.44 18.00 9.36
C ALA A 374 -10.91 18.08 9.25
N THR A 375 -10.24 18.26 10.38
CA THR A 375 -8.78 18.21 10.52
C THR A 375 -8.36 17.03 11.39
N GLY A 376 -7.09 16.63 11.30
CA GLY A 376 -6.48 15.57 12.12
C GLY A 376 -6.30 14.26 11.37
N GLY A 377 -5.29 13.48 11.79
CA GLY A 377 -4.91 12.24 11.14
C GLY A 377 -4.33 12.41 9.73
N ILE A 378 -4.07 11.30 9.06
CA ILE A 378 -3.69 11.27 7.64
C ILE A 378 -4.97 11.24 6.82
N ILE A 379 -5.11 12.16 5.87
CA ILE A 379 -6.34 12.31 5.08
C ILE A 379 -6.13 11.64 3.72
N ASN A 380 -7.02 10.69 3.39
CA ASN A 380 -7.09 10.02 2.10
C ASN A 380 -8.51 10.13 1.54
N THR A 381 -8.69 9.88 0.25
CA THR A 381 -10.02 9.83 -0.37
C THR A 381 -10.07 8.77 -1.46
N ASP A 382 -11.26 8.19 -1.68
CA ASP A 382 -11.62 7.39 -2.84
C ASP A 382 -12.49 8.17 -3.85
N GLY A 383 -12.69 9.47 -3.61
CA GLY A 383 -13.56 10.34 -4.40
C GLY A 383 -15.02 10.37 -3.93
N THR A 384 -15.44 9.41 -3.11
CA THR A 384 -16.79 9.34 -2.50
C THR A 384 -16.74 9.69 -1.02
N TYR A 385 -15.67 9.26 -0.36
CA TYR A 385 -15.44 9.47 1.07
C TYR A 385 -14.07 10.07 1.32
N LEU A 386 -13.98 10.83 2.40
CA LEU A 386 -12.74 11.26 3.03
C LEU A 386 -12.48 10.36 4.25
N TYR A 387 -11.23 9.91 4.39
CA TYR A 387 -10.76 9.01 5.44
C TYR A 387 -9.71 9.71 6.27
N HIS A 388 -9.91 9.85 7.56
CA HIS A 388 -8.92 10.31 8.53
C HIS A 388 -8.37 9.13 9.28
N THR A 389 -7.08 8.85 9.11
CA THR A 389 -6.40 7.68 9.68
C THR A 389 -5.47 8.08 10.80
N PHE A 390 -5.69 7.51 11.98
CA PHE A 390 -4.87 7.72 13.17
C PHE A 390 -4.08 6.45 13.48
N ARG A 391 -2.77 6.48 13.24
CA ARG A 391 -1.81 5.41 13.60
C ARG A 391 -1.11 5.68 14.93
N SER A 392 -1.34 6.85 15.51
CA SER A 392 -0.94 7.30 16.84
C SER A 392 -2.05 8.18 17.40
N SER A 393 -2.09 8.37 18.71
CA SER A 393 -3.08 9.23 19.37
C SER A 393 -3.02 10.65 18.84
N GLY A 394 -4.18 11.30 18.74
CA GLY A 394 -4.32 12.61 18.13
C GLY A 394 -5.70 13.21 18.36
N THR A 395 -6.05 14.20 17.54
CA THR A 395 -7.33 14.90 17.62
C THR A 395 -7.98 14.98 16.25
N PHE A 396 -9.26 14.66 16.18
CA PHE A 396 -10.13 14.87 15.03
C PHE A 396 -11.05 16.06 15.31
N THR A 397 -11.06 17.09 14.45
CA THR A 397 -11.91 18.28 14.65
C THR A 397 -12.68 18.59 13.37
N PRO A 398 -14.01 18.37 13.35
CA PRO A 398 -14.86 18.78 12.24
C PRO A 398 -14.87 20.31 12.07
N THR A 399 -14.81 20.81 10.84
CA THR A 399 -14.98 22.22 10.47
C THR A 399 -16.44 22.55 10.12
N GLN A 400 -17.29 21.53 10.07
CA GLN A 400 -18.75 21.60 9.96
C GLN A 400 -19.35 20.34 10.60
N SER A 401 -20.61 20.36 10.99
CA SER A 401 -21.29 19.15 11.50
C SER A 401 -21.35 18.11 10.39
N LEU A 402 -21.03 16.86 10.71
CA LEU A 402 -20.98 15.76 9.75
C LEU A 402 -21.41 14.42 10.39
N THR A 403 -21.75 13.46 9.56
CA THR A 403 -22.01 12.08 9.96
C THR A 403 -20.86 11.22 9.48
N ALA A 404 -20.26 10.45 10.38
CA ALA A 404 -19.09 9.63 10.09
C ALA A 404 -19.30 8.16 10.46
N ASP A 405 -18.64 7.27 9.71
CA ASP A 405 -18.41 5.89 10.13
C ASP A 405 -17.04 5.80 10.79
N ILE A 406 -16.92 5.04 11.87
CA ILE A 406 -15.71 4.97 12.68
C ILE A 406 -15.30 3.51 12.88
N LEU A 407 -14.09 3.16 12.44
CA LEU A 407 -13.42 1.89 12.72
C LEU A 407 -12.42 2.11 13.86
N VAL A 408 -12.56 1.36 14.96
CA VAL A 408 -11.68 1.41 16.12
C VAL A 408 -11.08 0.02 16.35
N ILE A 409 -9.76 -0.07 16.25
CA ILE A 409 -8.99 -1.29 16.49
C ILE A 409 -8.03 -1.02 17.65
N ALA A 410 -8.10 -1.83 18.70
CA ALA A 410 -7.22 -1.74 19.85
C ALA A 410 -5.85 -2.41 19.61
N GLY A 411 -4.88 -2.21 20.49
CA GLY A 411 -3.60 -2.90 20.41
C GLY A 411 -3.76 -4.40 20.71
N GLY A 412 -3.03 -5.25 19.97
CA GLY A 412 -2.96 -6.69 20.19
C GLY A 412 -2.17 -7.04 21.45
N GLY A 413 -2.46 -8.16 22.08
CA GLY A 413 -1.73 -8.68 23.24
C GLY A 413 -0.36 -9.25 22.86
N GLY A 414 0.62 -9.19 23.74
CA GLY A 414 1.91 -9.85 23.57
C GLY A 414 1.80 -11.38 23.78
N GLY A 415 2.66 -12.13 23.12
CA GLY A 415 2.79 -13.58 23.34
C GLY A 415 3.42 -13.90 24.70
N GLY A 416 3.25 -15.13 25.12
CA GLY A 416 4.02 -15.82 26.16
C GLY A 416 4.64 -17.07 25.53
N THR A 417 4.39 -18.28 26.07
CA THR A 417 4.55 -19.53 25.32
C THR A 417 3.40 -19.66 24.32
N ALA A 418 2.23 -19.21 24.71
CA ALA A 418 1.05 -19.14 23.85
C ALA A 418 0.98 -17.79 23.10
N GLY A 419 0.25 -17.76 22.01
CA GLY A 419 0.05 -16.55 21.22
C GLY A 419 -0.83 -15.51 21.91
N GLY A 420 -0.51 -14.23 21.73
CA GLY A 420 -1.34 -13.11 22.16
C GLY A 420 -2.64 -12.99 21.36
N GLY A 421 -3.72 -12.57 22.00
CA GLY A 421 -5.00 -12.27 21.33
C GLY A 421 -4.91 -10.98 20.54
N ALA A 422 -5.69 -10.85 19.48
CA ALA A 422 -5.85 -9.61 18.75
C ALA A 422 -6.53 -8.53 19.60
N GLY A 423 -6.25 -7.27 19.31
CA GLY A 423 -7.03 -6.13 19.79
C GLY A 423 -8.47 -6.22 19.29
N GLY A 424 -9.41 -5.71 20.08
CA GLY A 424 -10.80 -5.67 19.70
C GLY A 424 -11.01 -4.88 18.41
N PHE A 425 -11.95 -5.32 17.60
CA PHE A 425 -12.31 -4.76 16.31
C PHE A 425 -13.77 -4.28 16.35
N ARG A 426 -13.99 -2.96 16.27
CA ARG A 426 -15.33 -2.38 16.30
C ARG A 426 -15.54 -1.37 15.18
N VAL A 427 -16.75 -1.40 14.61
CA VAL A 427 -17.21 -0.40 13.65
C VAL A 427 -18.55 0.16 14.11
N LEU A 428 -18.63 1.47 14.11
CA LEU A 428 -19.86 2.21 14.39
C LEU A 428 -20.13 3.11 13.19
N THR A 429 -21.30 2.93 12.61
CA THR A 429 -21.74 3.72 11.45
C THR A 429 -22.60 4.91 11.87
N SER A 430 -22.67 5.91 11.01
CA SER A 430 -23.58 7.05 11.12
C SER A 430 -23.47 7.83 12.44
N GLN A 431 -22.24 8.00 12.94
CA GLN A 431 -21.99 8.78 14.15
C GLN A 431 -22.06 10.28 13.85
N SER A 432 -22.91 11.01 14.60
CA SER A 432 -23.01 12.47 14.47
C SER A 432 -21.82 13.14 15.15
N MET A 433 -21.12 13.98 14.41
CA MET A 433 -19.96 14.74 14.88
C MET A 433 -20.24 16.23 14.73
N THR A 434 -20.11 16.96 15.82
CA THR A 434 -20.49 18.38 15.91
C THR A 434 -19.36 19.28 15.41
N ASN A 435 -19.72 20.34 14.69
CA ASN A 435 -18.78 21.36 14.23
C ASN A 435 -17.93 21.93 15.39
N SER A 436 -16.63 22.09 15.14
CA SER A 436 -15.65 22.70 16.05
C SER A 436 -15.45 21.97 17.38
N VAL A 437 -16.07 20.79 17.58
CA VAL A 437 -15.77 19.93 18.73
C VAL A 437 -14.51 19.12 18.45
N SER A 438 -13.55 19.17 19.37
CA SER A 438 -12.36 18.34 19.32
C SER A 438 -12.63 16.96 19.87
N TYR A 439 -12.45 15.93 19.05
CA TYR A 439 -12.57 14.52 19.43
C TYR A 439 -11.16 13.96 19.62
N THR A 440 -10.84 13.53 20.86
CA THR A 440 -9.57 12.89 21.17
C THR A 440 -9.59 11.44 20.70
N THR A 441 -8.63 11.06 19.86
CA THR A 441 -8.38 9.68 19.46
C THR A 441 -7.21 9.13 20.25
N THR A 442 -7.42 8.03 20.98
CA THR A 442 -6.38 7.29 21.68
C THR A 442 -6.11 5.99 20.95
N ILE A 443 -4.84 5.75 20.58
CA ILE A 443 -4.43 4.52 19.90
C ILE A 443 -3.71 3.63 20.91
N GLY A 444 -4.27 2.45 21.13
CA GLY A 444 -3.70 1.45 22.04
C GLY A 444 -2.37 0.92 21.52
N ALA A 445 -1.37 0.93 22.37
CA ALA A 445 -0.11 0.26 22.08
C ALA A 445 -0.28 -1.26 22.06
N GLY A 446 0.54 -1.97 21.29
CA GLY A 446 0.64 -3.42 21.41
C GLY A 446 1.16 -3.84 22.78
N GLY A 447 0.70 -4.98 23.26
CA GLY A 447 1.19 -5.57 24.51
C GLY A 447 2.71 -5.83 24.44
N PRO A 448 3.46 -5.63 25.53
CA PRO A 448 4.90 -5.76 25.50
C PRO A 448 5.35 -7.19 25.27
N THR A 449 6.57 -7.34 24.75
CA THR A 449 7.34 -8.59 24.80
C THR A 449 7.72 -8.88 26.25
N TYR A 450 7.69 -10.15 26.66
CA TYR A 450 8.16 -10.51 27.99
C TYR A 450 9.00 -11.79 27.94
N GLY A 451 9.98 -11.90 28.86
CA GLY A 451 10.62 -13.17 29.16
C GLY A 451 9.58 -14.18 29.68
N GLN A 452 10.00 -15.42 29.90
CA GLN A 452 9.09 -16.55 30.23
C GLN A 452 8.32 -16.40 31.55
N LEU A 453 8.65 -15.43 32.39
CA LEU A 453 8.09 -15.21 33.72
C LEU A 453 7.20 -13.97 33.72
N GLY A 454 5.99 -14.08 34.27
CA GLY A 454 5.08 -12.95 34.49
C GLY A 454 3.66 -13.15 33.99
N SER A 455 2.70 -12.58 34.71
CA SER A 455 1.27 -12.72 34.44
C SER A 455 0.87 -12.30 33.02
N PRO A 456 -0.02 -13.06 32.32
CA PRO A 456 -0.55 -12.69 31.01
C PRO A 456 -1.21 -11.31 30.97
N ASN A 457 -1.72 -10.83 32.10
CA ASN A 457 -2.34 -9.51 32.19
C ASN A 457 -1.38 -8.34 31.91
N ILE A 458 -0.09 -8.48 32.21
CA ILE A 458 0.91 -7.43 31.90
C ILE A 458 1.28 -7.38 30.41
N ARG A 459 0.91 -8.40 29.64
CA ARG A 459 1.11 -8.51 28.20
C ARG A 459 -0.13 -8.09 27.39
N ARG A 460 -1.18 -7.59 28.05
CA ARG A 460 -2.36 -7.08 27.33
C ARG A 460 -2.00 -5.89 26.45
N GLY A 461 -2.67 -5.78 25.33
CA GLY A 461 -2.64 -4.58 24.50
C GLY A 461 -3.39 -3.41 25.16
N GLY A 462 -3.09 -2.20 24.74
CA GLY A 462 -3.82 -1.00 25.15
C GLY A 462 -5.15 -0.86 24.42
N ASP A 463 -6.12 -0.23 25.08
CA ASP A 463 -7.41 0.10 24.49
C ASP A 463 -7.24 1.25 23.48
N SER A 464 -8.04 1.23 22.41
CA SER A 464 -8.21 2.37 21.51
C SER A 464 -9.58 3.01 21.73
N SER A 465 -9.65 4.35 21.66
CA SER A 465 -10.91 5.05 21.85
C SER A 465 -10.99 6.38 21.11
N ILE A 466 -12.22 6.84 20.84
CA ILE A 466 -12.51 8.20 20.44
C ILE A 466 -13.56 8.79 21.38
N SER A 467 -13.30 10.00 21.89
CA SER A 467 -14.15 10.71 22.84
C SER A 467 -14.20 12.21 22.55
N GLY A 468 -15.28 12.87 22.90
CA GLY A 468 -15.46 14.32 22.72
C GLY A 468 -16.66 14.84 23.51
N SER A 469 -16.76 16.16 23.63
CA SER A 469 -17.89 16.78 24.32
C SER A 469 -19.22 16.48 23.62
N GLY A 470 -20.21 15.99 24.38
CA GLY A 470 -21.53 15.63 23.84
C GLY A 470 -21.50 14.34 22.97
N PHE A 471 -20.42 13.57 22.99
CA PHE A 471 -20.25 12.35 22.22
C PHE A 471 -20.00 11.14 23.15
N SER A 472 -20.78 10.08 22.97
CA SER A 472 -20.56 8.85 23.72
C SER A 472 -19.24 8.23 23.31
N THR A 473 -18.32 8.03 24.27
CA THR A 473 -17.02 7.44 24.00
C THR A 473 -17.16 6.08 23.32
N ILE A 474 -16.51 5.93 22.17
CA ILE A 474 -16.38 4.65 21.46
C ILE A 474 -15.02 4.06 21.82
N SER A 475 -15.00 2.90 22.46
CA SER A 475 -13.78 2.19 22.83
C SER A 475 -13.74 0.80 22.23
N SER A 476 -12.55 0.27 22.02
CA SER A 476 -12.26 -1.12 21.72
C SER A 476 -11.20 -1.63 22.67
N THR A 477 -11.34 -2.85 23.15
CA THR A 477 -10.53 -3.41 24.26
C THR A 477 -9.23 -4.01 23.73
N GLY A 478 -8.12 -3.77 24.41
CA GLY A 478 -6.82 -4.36 24.08
C GLY A 478 -6.86 -5.90 24.09
N GLY A 479 -6.06 -6.52 23.23
CA GLY A 479 -5.94 -7.97 23.13
C GLY A 479 -5.35 -8.61 24.39
N GLY A 480 -5.79 -9.80 24.72
CA GLY A 480 -5.29 -10.56 25.88
C GLY A 480 -3.88 -11.10 25.67
N GLY A 481 -3.03 -11.06 26.69
CA GLY A 481 -1.69 -11.66 26.66
C GLY A 481 -1.76 -13.19 26.62
N GLY A 482 -0.86 -13.83 25.88
CA GLY A 482 -0.70 -15.30 25.85
C GLY A 482 -0.15 -15.86 27.15
N ALA A 483 -0.50 -17.09 27.52
CA ALA A 483 0.04 -17.79 28.70
C ALA A 483 1.56 -17.98 28.59
N ALA A 484 2.29 -17.85 29.71
CA ALA A 484 3.73 -18.07 29.80
C ALA A 484 4.09 -19.53 30.13
N TYR A 485 5.37 -19.76 30.45
CA TYR A 485 5.92 -21.09 30.72
C TYR A 485 5.43 -21.68 32.05
N GLU A 486 4.97 -20.90 33.01
CA GLU A 486 4.57 -21.40 34.32
C GLU A 486 3.30 -22.26 34.23
N ALA A 487 3.29 -23.40 34.94
CA ALA A 487 2.16 -24.31 34.97
C ALA A 487 0.92 -23.65 35.59
N GLY A 488 -0.23 -23.74 34.90
CA GLY A 488 -1.52 -23.27 35.38
C GLY A 488 -1.89 -21.86 34.97
N GLU A 489 -1.01 -21.11 34.26
CA GLU A 489 -1.40 -19.78 33.75
C GLU A 489 -2.35 -19.90 32.55
N SER A 490 -3.52 -19.32 32.67
CA SER A 490 -4.50 -19.16 31.57
C SER A 490 -4.15 -17.93 30.75
N GLY A 491 -4.47 -17.93 29.45
CA GLY A 491 -4.40 -16.70 28.64
C GLY A 491 -5.24 -15.58 29.25
N ALA A 492 -4.83 -14.32 29.08
CA ALA A 492 -5.61 -13.18 29.53
C ALA A 492 -6.81 -12.91 28.62
N SER A 493 -7.93 -12.48 29.23
CA SER A 493 -9.08 -11.99 28.47
C SER A 493 -8.78 -10.61 27.87
N GLY A 494 -9.40 -10.30 26.73
CA GLY A 494 -9.21 -9.04 26.01
C GLY A 494 -10.24 -8.82 24.93
N GLY A 495 -10.00 -7.88 24.01
CA GLY A 495 -10.81 -7.75 22.80
C GLY A 495 -10.90 -9.10 22.08
N SER A 496 -9.77 -9.74 21.80
CA SER A 496 -9.67 -11.20 21.64
C SER A 496 -8.79 -11.78 22.75
N GLY A 497 -9.06 -13.01 23.16
CA GLY A 497 -8.36 -13.67 24.27
C GLY A 497 -7.00 -14.21 23.88
N GLY A 498 -6.04 -14.21 24.82
CA GLY A 498 -4.76 -14.91 24.65
C GLY A 498 -4.88 -16.41 24.71
N GLY A 499 -3.98 -17.15 24.07
CA GLY A 499 -3.91 -18.61 24.09
C GLY A 499 -3.52 -19.16 25.47
N GLY A 500 -3.99 -20.35 25.78
CA GLY A 500 -3.63 -21.12 26.98
C GLY A 500 -2.44 -22.06 26.75
N ARG A 501 -1.96 -22.72 27.81
CA ARG A 501 -0.88 -23.70 27.78
C ARG A 501 -1.12 -24.79 28.85
N GLN A 502 -0.67 -26.02 28.61
CA GLN A 502 -0.65 -27.12 29.60
C GLN A 502 -1.96 -27.30 30.40
N SER A 503 -3.05 -27.60 29.74
CA SER A 503 -4.36 -27.77 30.36
C SER A 503 -4.92 -26.53 31.05
N SER A 504 -4.30 -25.35 30.83
CA SER A 504 -4.84 -24.07 31.32
C SER A 504 -5.89 -23.49 30.38
N GLY A 505 -6.78 -22.64 30.91
CA GLY A 505 -7.81 -21.98 30.13
C GLY A 505 -7.22 -21.00 29.11
N ALA A 506 -7.95 -20.77 28.04
CA ALA A 506 -7.71 -19.62 27.17
C ALA A 506 -8.31 -18.35 27.78
N GLY A 507 -7.81 -17.18 27.36
CA GLY A 507 -8.48 -15.92 27.62
C GLY A 507 -9.78 -15.80 26.84
N SER A 508 -10.79 -15.19 27.45
CA SER A 508 -12.05 -14.88 26.78
C SER A 508 -11.88 -13.69 25.84
N GLY A 509 -12.50 -13.75 24.69
CA GLY A 509 -12.70 -12.59 23.81
C GLY A 509 -13.87 -11.72 24.29
N ASN A 510 -14.05 -10.57 23.64
CA ASN A 510 -15.10 -9.60 23.93
C ASN A 510 -15.16 -9.15 25.41
N ALA A 511 -13.99 -8.90 26.00
CA ALA A 511 -13.91 -8.48 27.41
C ALA A 511 -14.60 -7.13 27.66
N GLY A 512 -14.82 -6.31 26.64
CA GLY A 512 -15.62 -5.08 26.72
C GLY A 512 -17.13 -5.32 26.77
N GLY A 513 -17.60 -6.56 26.53
CA GLY A 513 -19.02 -6.93 26.54
C GLY A 513 -19.86 -6.28 25.44
N TYR A 514 -19.24 -6.00 24.30
CA TYR A 514 -19.91 -5.29 23.19
C TYR A 514 -20.78 -6.21 22.32
N THR A 515 -21.78 -5.58 21.68
CA THR A 515 -22.61 -6.23 20.66
C THR A 515 -22.60 -5.35 19.41
N PRO A 516 -22.16 -5.87 18.23
CA PRO A 516 -21.57 -7.23 18.05
C PRO A 516 -20.24 -7.41 18.80
N SER A 517 -19.84 -8.68 18.99
CA SER A 517 -18.57 -9.04 19.66
C SER A 517 -17.38 -8.38 18.96
N GLU A 518 -16.42 -7.86 19.74
CA GLU A 518 -15.20 -7.24 19.24
C GLU A 518 -14.06 -8.24 18.97
N GLY A 519 -14.23 -9.53 19.32
CA GLY A 519 -13.24 -10.58 19.08
C GLY A 519 -13.61 -11.92 19.74
N ASN A 520 -12.76 -12.92 19.56
CA ASN A 520 -13.01 -14.31 19.97
C ASN A 520 -12.01 -14.79 21.03
N ASN A 521 -12.33 -15.94 21.63
CA ASN A 521 -11.48 -16.58 22.64
C ASN A 521 -10.15 -17.06 22.03
N GLY A 522 -9.11 -17.11 22.86
CA GLY A 522 -7.90 -17.87 22.52
C GLY A 522 -8.13 -19.38 22.49
N GLY A 523 -7.19 -20.12 21.97
CA GLY A 523 -7.17 -21.58 22.01
C GLY A 523 -6.91 -22.09 23.45
N PRO A 524 -7.70 -23.06 23.98
CA PRO A 524 -7.43 -23.64 25.29
C PRO A 524 -6.12 -24.42 25.28
N GLY A 525 -5.41 -24.45 26.40
CA GLY A 525 -4.16 -25.16 26.55
C GLY A 525 -4.34 -26.69 26.45
N SER A 526 -3.50 -27.34 25.67
CA SER A 526 -3.45 -28.81 25.52
C SER A 526 -1.99 -29.22 25.29
N GLY A 527 -1.50 -30.12 26.14
CA GLY A 527 -0.11 -30.57 26.03
C GLY A 527 0.94 -29.51 26.37
N TRP A 528 2.18 -29.72 25.92
CA TRP A 528 3.33 -28.86 26.24
C TRP A 528 3.51 -27.63 25.35
N SER A 529 2.76 -27.55 24.24
CA SER A 529 2.80 -26.44 23.32
C SER A 529 1.90 -25.28 23.76
N GLY A 530 2.19 -24.07 23.28
CA GLY A 530 1.32 -22.93 23.39
C GLY A 530 0.16 -23.01 22.39
N SER A 531 -0.99 -22.53 22.77
CA SER A 531 -2.15 -22.39 21.89
C SER A 531 -2.15 -21.02 21.22
N GLY A 532 -2.87 -20.86 20.11
CA GLY A 532 -2.99 -19.59 19.41
C GLY A 532 -3.90 -18.60 20.13
N GLY A 533 -3.65 -17.29 19.98
CA GLY A 533 -4.55 -16.22 20.42
C GLY A 533 -5.78 -16.12 19.53
N GLY A 534 -6.89 -15.58 20.05
CA GLY A 534 -8.10 -15.30 19.27
C GLY A 534 -7.92 -14.16 18.29
N GLY A 535 -8.64 -14.18 17.19
CA GLY A 535 -8.75 -13.10 16.21
C GLY A 535 -10.15 -12.48 16.21
N ALA A 536 -10.35 -11.45 15.40
CA ALA A 536 -11.64 -10.75 15.33
C ALA A 536 -12.78 -11.65 14.82
N THR A 537 -12.51 -12.59 13.92
CA THR A 537 -13.55 -13.45 13.31
C THR A 537 -13.46 -14.91 13.71
N GLN A 538 -12.30 -15.37 14.18
CA GLN A 538 -12.09 -16.77 14.55
C GLN A 538 -11.39 -16.92 15.90
N PRO A 539 -11.72 -17.96 16.68
CA PRO A 539 -10.96 -18.29 17.89
C PRO A 539 -9.57 -18.82 17.52
N GLY A 540 -8.64 -18.73 18.47
CA GLY A 540 -7.36 -19.43 18.36
C GLY A 540 -7.53 -20.95 18.48
N THR A 541 -6.61 -21.73 17.90
CA THR A 541 -6.62 -23.18 18.01
C THR A 541 -5.72 -23.66 19.14
N SER A 542 -6.06 -24.85 19.71
CA SER A 542 -5.23 -25.50 20.72
C SER A 542 -3.91 -25.97 20.10
N GLY A 543 -2.85 -25.83 20.87
CA GLY A 543 -1.60 -26.55 20.60
C GLY A 543 -1.76 -28.03 20.93
N THR A 544 -0.93 -28.89 20.35
CA THR A 544 -1.03 -30.37 20.52
C THR A 544 0.35 -30.97 20.83
N GLY A 545 0.34 -32.21 21.33
CA GLY A 545 1.52 -33.02 21.51
C GLY A 545 2.12 -33.03 22.93
N ASN A 546 3.19 -33.79 23.10
CA ASN A 546 3.93 -33.98 24.37
C ASN A 546 5.33 -33.31 24.27
N ASN A 547 6.17 -33.52 25.29
CA ASN A 547 7.49 -32.86 25.38
C ASN A 547 8.45 -33.18 24.22
N SER A 548 8.27 -34.29 23.50
CA SER A 548 9.16 -34.72 22.40
C SER A 548 8.55 -34.50 21.01
N SER A 549 7.25 -34.19 20.92
CA SER A 549 6.53 -33.98 19.65
C SER A 549 5.34 -33.06 19.92
N ASN A 550 5.53 -31.76 19.71
CA ASN A 550 4.47 -30.77 19.94
C ASN A 550 4.36 -29.74 18.81
N THR A 551 3.12 -29.36 18.53
CA THR A 551 2.78 -28.34 17.53
C THR A 551 2.03 -27.20 18.22
N GLY A 552 2.48 -25.96 18.00
CA GLY A 552 1.79 -24.77 18.47
C GLY A 552 0.45 -24.59 17.79
N GLY A 553 -0.53 -24.04 18.49
CA GLY A 553 -1.84 -23.72 17.93
C GLY A 553 -1.77 -22.46 17.04
N ASN A 554 -2.54 -22.44 15.96
CA ASN A 554 -2.62 -21.26 15.11
C ASN A 554 -3.46 -20.14 15.74
N GLY A 555 -3.08 -18.91 15.50
CA GLY A 555 -3.89 -17.73 15.81
C GLY A 555 -5.18 -17.68 14.98
N GLY A 556 -6.23 -17.14 15.57
CA GLY A 556 -7.50 -16.92 14.89
C GLY A 556 -7.41 -15.81 13.85
N ASP A 557 -8.10 -15.96 12.73
CA ASP A 557 -8.14 -14.95 11.69
C ASP A 557 -8.86 -13.67 12.15
N GLY A 558 -8.38 -12.55 11.65
CA GLY A 558 -8.98 -11.23 11.79
C GLY A 558 -10.12 -10.96 10.82
N SER A 559 -10.47 -9.71 10.63
CA SER A 559 -11.55 -9.28 9.75
C SER A 559 -11.04 -8.62 8.47
N SER A 560 -11.63 -8.96 7.35
CA SER A 560 -11.45 -8.27 6.05
C SER A 560 -12.69 -7.48 5.62
N SER A 561 -13.73 -7.39 6.46
CA SER A 561 -15.00 -6.71 6.12
C SER A 561 -14.83 -5.25 5.71
N TYR A 562 -13.75 -4.60 6.14
CA TYR A 562 -13.40 -3.23 5.80
C TYR A 562 -12.12 -3.14 4.98
N SER A 563 -11.84 -4.16 4.16
CA SER A 563 -10.69 -4.21 3.26
C SER A 563 -10.62 -3.00 2.33
N SER A 564 -11.75 -2.51 1.82
CA SER A 564 -11.81 -1.31 0.99
C SER A 564 -11.27 -0.05 1.69
N TRP A 565 -11.48 0.08 3.01
CA TRP A 565 -10.87 1.18 3.78
C TRP A 565 -9.34 1.01 3.87
N GLY A 566 -8.88 -0.23 4.03
CA GLY A 566 -7.46 -0.57 4.03
C GLY A 566 -6.78 -0.23 2.72
N VAL A 567 -7.43 -0.51 1.59
CA VAL A 567 -6.94 -0.15 0.25
C VAL A 567 -6.71 1.37 0.14
N VAL A 568 -7.69 2.19 0.56
CA VAL A 568 -7.61 3.66 0.47
C VAL A 568 -6.58 4.24 1.43
N THR A 569 -6.52 3.72 2.66
CA THR A 569 -5.70 4.28 3.75
C THR A 569 -4.31 3.67 3.85
N GLY A 570 -4.01 2.62 3.08
CA GLY A 570 -2.76 1.86 3.18
C GLY A 570 -2.58 1.20 4.56
N THR A 571 -3.67 0.71 5.18
CA THR A 571 -3.66 0.08 6.51
C THR A 571 -4.14 -1.36 6.46
N GLY A 572 -3.91 -2.11 7.56
CA GLY A 572 -4.20 -3.53 7.59
C GLY A 572 -3.10 -4.37 6.93
N GLN A 573 -3.10 -5.67 7.20
CA GLN A 573 -2.24 -6.64 6.53
C GLN A 573 -2.79 -6.95 5.14
N ASN A 574 -2.06 -6.59 4.10
CA ASN A 574 -2.45 -6.92 2.72
C ASN A 574 -2.06 -8.37 2.40
N ILE A 575 -3.04 -9.20 2.08
CA ILE A 575 -2.87 -10.55 1.58
C ILE A 575 -3.63 -10.63 0.25
N ASP A 576 -2.91 -10.73 -0.85
CA ASP A 576 -3.45 -10.83 -2.22
C ASP A 576 -4.49 -9.75 -2.55
N GLY A 577 -4.22 -8.50 -2.16
CA GLY A 577 -5.11 -7.35 -2.38
C GLY A 577 -6.24 -7.19 -1.35
N THR A 578 -6.40 -8.15 -0.44
CA THR A 578 -7.37 -8.08 0.66
C THR A 578 -6.68 -7.60 1.94
N HIS A 579 -7.20 -6.54 2.55
CA HIS A 579 -6.68 -5.97 3.79
C HIS A 579 -7.41 -6.57 5.00
N TRP A 580 -6.61 -7.13 5.92
CA TRP A 580 -7.08 -7.82 7.12
C TRP A 580 -6.63 -7.08 8.37
N TYR A 581 -7.42 -7.16 9.44
CA TYR A 581 -7.15 -6.52 10.73
C TYR A 581 -7.43 -7.47 11.89
N ALA A 582 -6.76 -7.28 12.98
CA ALA A 582 -7.00 -7.96 14.26
C ALA A 582 -6.90 -9.50 14.17
N GLY A 583 -5.80 -10.02 13.65
CA GLY A 583 -5.45 -11.44 13.69
C GLY A 583 -4.73 -11.83 14.98
N GLY A 584 -4.99 -13.00 15.53
CA GLY A 584 -4.33 -13.53 16.73
C GLY A 584 -2.94 -14.08 16.46
N GLY A 585 -2.04 -14.09 17.46
CA GLY A 585 -0.70 -14.67 17.36
C GLY A 585 -0.70 -16.21 17.44
N GLY A 586 0.25 -16.86 16.76
CA GLY A 586 0.49 -18.30 16.84
C GLY A 586 1.11 -18.73 18.18
N GLY A 587 0.87 -19.94 18.63
CA GLY A 587 1.45 -20.51 19.85
C GLY A 587 2.79 -21.23 19.61
N GLY A 588 3.72 -21.16 20.56
CA GLY A 588 5.04 -21.78 20.50
C GLY A 588 5.01 -23.32 20.58
N GLY A 589 5.91 -23.98 19.85
CA GLY A 589 6.06 -25.42 19.83
C GLY A 589 7.32 -25.84 19.07
N LEU A 590 7.62 -27.14 19.01
CA LEU A 590 8.66 -27.67 18.11
C LEU A 590 8.27 -27.48 16.63
N VAL A 591 6.97 -27.51 16.34
CA VAL A 591 6.39 -26.98 15.11
C VAL A 591 5.60 -25.74 15.50
N LYS A 592 5.93 -24.61 14.88
CA LYS A 592 5.31 -23.31 15.21
C LYS A 592 3.83 -23.27 14.84
N GLY A 593 3.02 -22.59 15.65
CA GLY A 593 1.71 -22.10 15.25
C GLY A 593 1.86 -20.88 14.36
N LEU A 594 1.03 -20.78 13.33
CA LEU A 594 0.99 -19.63 12.43
C LEU A 594 0.12 -18.53 13.05
N GLY A 595 0.47 -17.26 12.76
CA GLY A 595 -0.38 -16.13 13.08
C GLY A 595 -1.62 -16.08 12.19
N GLY A 596 -2.73 -15.60 12.74
CA GLY A 596 -3.96 -15.36 11.99
C GLY A 596 -3.81 -14.17 11.04
N LYS A 597 -4.54 -14.19 9.93
CA LYS A 597 -4.63 -13.05 9.00
C LYS A 597 -5.09 -11.81 9.73
N GLY A 598 -4.51 -10.66 9.40
CA GLY A 598 -4.81 -9.40 10.09
C GLY A 598 -3.70 -8.96 11.03
N GLY A 599 -2.47 -9.37 10.73
CA GLY A 599 -1.27 -8.93 11.42
C GLY A 599 -0.88 -9.77 12.63
N GLY A 600 -1.51 -10.92 12.83
CA GLY A 600 -1.08 -11.89 13.82
C GLY A 600 0.31 -12.43 13.50
N ALA A 601 1.18 -12.51 14.50
CA ALA A 601 2.54 -12.98 14.32
C ALA A 601 2.63 -14.50 14.42
N ASP A 602 3.48 -15.12 13.61
CA ASP A 602 3.88 -16.50 13.77
C ASP A 602 4.62 -16.73 15.10
N ALA A 603 4.49 -17.90 15.67
CA ALA A 603 5.29 -18.29 16.80
C ALA A 603 6.75 -18.57 16.42
N ASP A 604 7.62 -18.65 17.41
CA ASP A 604 9.00 -19.08 17.26
C ASP A 604 9.16 -20.60 17.48
N ILE A 605 10.18 -21.21 16.85
CA ILE A 605 10.49 -22.64 16.92
C ILE A 605 11.79 -22.91 17.71
N GLY A 606 11.73 -23.90 18.60
CA GLY A 606 12.89 -24.53 19.22
C GLY A 606 13.63 -23.67 20.27
N PRO A 607 14.77 -24.19 20.78
CA PRO A 607 15.50 -23.57 21.87
C PRO A 607 16.48 -22.46 21.44
N THR A 608 16.57 -22.15 20.17
CA THR A 608 17.46 -21.11 19.64
C THR A 608 16.76 -19.76 19.63
N ASN A 609 17.48 -18.76 20.14
CA ASN A 609 17.02 -17.37 20.28
C ASN A 609 16.86 -16.69 18.89
N SER A 610 15.84 -17.10 18.12
CA SER A 610 15.51 -16.44 16.85
C SER A 610 14.69 -15.16 17.10
N ALA A 611 14.67 -14.26 16.12
CA ALA A 611 13.98 -12.98 16.23
C ALA A 611 12.48 -13.19 16.50
N GLN A 612 12.03 -12.62 17.59
CA GLN A 612 10.64 -12.72 18.06
C GLN A 612 9.69 -12.03 17.07
N SER A 613 8.68 -12.76 16.56
CA SER A 613 7.73 -12.21 15.62
C SER A 613 6.68 -11.37 16.37
N ALA A 614 6.79 -10.04 16.22
CA ALA A 614 5.78 -9.12 16.75
C ALA A 614 4.55 -9.05 15.83
N GLY A 615 3.39 -8.83 16.40
CA GLY A 615 2.18 -8.48 15.66
C GLY A 615 2.41 -7.23 14.82
N SER A 616 1.81 -7.18 13.63
CA SER A 616 2.00 -6.06 12.70
C SER A 616 1.44 -4.76 13.31
N ALA A 617 2.24 -3.69 13.25
CA ALA A 617 1.81 -2.38 13.73
C ALA A 617 0.58 -1.86 12.97
N ASN A 618 -0.30 -1.13 13.65
CA ASN A 618 -1.53 -0.54 13.11
C ASN A 618 -2.50 -1.55 12.48
N THR A 619 -2.50 -2.77 13.02
CA THR A 619 -3.45 -3.82 12.66
C THR A 619 -4.21 -4.37 13.86
N GLY A 620 -3.71 -4.13 15.07
CA GLY A 620 -4.18 -4.79 16.29
C GLY A 620 -3.79 -6.27 16.38
N GLY A 621 -2.79 -6.72 15.61
CA GLY A 621 -2.38 -8.13 15.58
C GLY A 621 -1.75 -8.62 16.88
N GLY A 622 -2.04 -9.85 17.30
CA GLY A 622 -1.44 -10.51 18.48
C GLY A 622 0.01 -10.92 18.24
N GLY A 623 0.86 -10.87 19.26
CA GLY A 623 2.26 -11.32 19.23
C GLY A 623 2.39 -12.85 19.23
N GLY A 624 3.41 -13.37 18.53
CA GLY A 624 3.74 -14.79 18.48
C GLY A 624 4.27 -15.32 19.80
N GLY A 625 3.95 -16.57 20.13
CA GLY A 625 4.47 -17.29 21.30
C GLY A 625 5.90 -17.79 21.06
N GLY A 626 6.67 -17.94 22.15
CA GLY A 626 8.00 -18.54 22.13
C GLY A 626 8.06 -19.85 22.92
N PHE A 627 8.75 -20.88 22.42
CA PHE A 627 8.76 -22.18 23.06
C PHE A 627 9.63 -22.22 24.33
N VAL A 628 10.81 -21.61 24.34
CA VAL A 628 11.78 -21.64 25.46
C VAL A 628 12.21 -20.26 25.92
N VAL A 629 12.43 -19.30 25.05
CA VAL A 629 12.89 -17.95 25.38
C VAL A 629 12.25 -16.92 24.44
N GLY A 630 11.74 -15.84 25.04
CA GLY A 630 11.22 -14.69 24.28
C GLY A 630 9.85 -14.95 23.64
N SER A 631 9.11 -13.89 23.52
CA SER A 631 7.81 -13.86 22.83
C SER A 631 7.68 -12.56 22.08
N GLY A 632 6.87 -12.52 21.01
CA GLY A 632 6.62 -11.31 20.25
C GLY A 632 5.67 -10.36 20.98
N GLY A 633 5.92 -9.05 20.88
CA GLY A 633 4.95 -8.03 21.30
C GLY A 633 3.73 -8.01 20.38
N GLY A 634 2.62 -7.49 20.86
CA GLY A 634 1.45 -7.20 20.03
C GLY A 634 1.67 -6.01 19.10
N GLY A 635 0.92 -5.92 18.02
CA GLY A 635 0.86 -4.77 17.12
C GLY A 635 0.00 -3.65 17.70
N SER A 636 0.32 -2.40 17.42
CA SER A 636 -0.52 -1.25 17.81
C SER A 636 -1.89 -1.26 17.13
N GLY A 637 -2.84 -0.58 17.76
CA GLY A 637 -4.17 -0.32 17.22
C GLY A 637 -4.21 0.73 16.11
N LEU A 638 -5.42 1.09 15.71
CA LEU A 638 -5.71 2.02 14.62
C LEU A 638 -7.11 2.61 14.78
N ILE A 639 -7.29 3.87 14.39
CA ILE A 639 -8.63 4.45 14.19
C ILE A 639 -8.72 5.03 12.78
N ILE A 640 -9.83 4.72 12.10
CA ILE A 640 -10.19 5.34 10.81
C ILE A 640 -11.57 5.97 10.96
N ILE A 641 -11.67 7.26 10.63
CA ILE A 641 -12.94 8.01 10.61
C ILE A 641 -13.23 8.35 9.15
N ARG A 642 -14.40 7.95 8.64
CA ARG A 642 -14.80 8.17 7.26
C ARG A 642 -16.11 8.95 7.18
N TYR A 643 -16.19 9.91 6.25
CA TYR A 643 -17.43 10.65 5.93
C TYR A 643 -17.49 10.99 4.45
N ALA A 644 -18.69 11.23 3.91
CA ALA A 644 -18.87 11.57 2.50
C ALA A 644 -18.22 12.93 2.12
N VAL A 645 -17.67 13.00 0.92
CA VAL A 645 -17.05 14.21 0.32
C VAL A 645 -18.06 15.38 0.24
#